data_86e3fc66fefb03f89903dc21a0a3d81d
#
_entry.id   86e3fc66fefb03f89903dc21a0a3d81d
#
_cell.length_a   1.000
_cell.length_b   1.000
_cell.length_c   1.000
_cell.angle_alpha   90.00
_cell.angle_beta   90.00
_cell.angle_gamma   90.00
#
_symmetry.space_group_name_H-M   'P 1'
#
loop_
_entity.id
_entity.type
_entity.pdbx_description
1 polymer ?
#
loop_
_entity_poly.entity_id
_entity_poly.type
_entity_poly.pdbx_seq_one_letter_code
_entity_poly.pdbx_strand_id
1 'polypeptide(L)'
;MYIFFLISVFIPSSLRSAQSKMLHLLLPFIVLVSSCAAAVDTKPGCPSNCGNVTVPYPFGIGFGCYMATGFDITCNSTYDPPLPFLGTSNLQVEEISEANLRIRNFVSFNCYTQTGALTKSSASSINLGHLPMFFSTANKFTVIGCDTMALITGSEGLFYTSGCVSLCSSKETVINGSCSGIGCCQTDVPRGLKRFQSMIGNLNNHTKTWQYNPCSYAFLVDRDRYTFQVSDLADPNVISTIKSLPVVLDWVVGNRTCEEARKELSTYVCQANSECYDSESESGYQCRCSRGFSGNPYLSSGCQDIDECAGPNNPCEGICVNTPGSYYCSCPHGSYGDGKKEGKGCINKTKQFPLIQLTVGLASTLLFLVVTATWLYFTIKKRNLIKLREKFFHQNGGFLLRQQSSQHEAAVDSTKIFTAEELEKATDNYAETRILGRGGNGTVYKGILPDGKTVAIKKSKIADKSQIEQFINEVIILTQIKHRNVVKLMGCCLETEVPLLVYEFVSNGTLHSHIHDENRFNNNSLSWEDRMRIATETAGALAYLHSAASVPIIHRDVKSANILLDRKCTAKVADFGASKFIPMDQSQITTLVQGTFGYLDPEYFQTSQLTEKSDVYSFGVVLVELLTGELPVSFERSETERNLSSYFVASLREKRLFRILDGRVLREGKREQVIAAAELARRCLKLKGEDRPRMREVVSELERLTMKSEGVNVSDTQPLLEVEQYSDLYPIHTSSTF
;
A
#
# COMPACT_ATOMS: atom_id res chain seq x y z
N MET A 1 -33.82 18.23 -16.43
CA MET A 1 -34.97 18.02 -17.34
C MET A 1 -36.29 18.61 -16.80
N TYR A 2 -36.37 19.05 -15.56
CA TYR A 2 -37.60 19.66 -14.97
C TYR A 2 -37.64 21.20 -15.02
N ILE A 3 -36.55 21.88 -15.37
CA ILE A 3 -36.49 23.35 -15.47
C ILE A 3 -36.86 23.84 -16.89
N PHE A 4 -36.84 22.98 -17.89
CA PHE A 4 -37.20 23.35 -19.27
C PHE A 4 -38.71 23.34 -19.56
N PHE A 5 -39.53 22.82 -18.65
CA PHE A 5 -40.98 22.69 -18.86
C PHE A 5 -41.81 23.88 -18.37
N LEU A 6 -41.25 24.79 -17.58
CA LEU A 6 -41.96 25.93 -16.98
C LEU A 6 -41.83 27.25 -17.73
N ILE A 7 -41.01 27.32 -18.79
CA ILE A 7 -40.83 28.56 -19.58
C ILE A 7 -41.65 28.57 -20.88
N SER A 8 -42.32 27.46 -21.24
CA SER A 8 -43.04 27.35 -22.50
C SER A 8 -44.50 27.85 -22.48
N VAL A 9 -45.01 28.41 -21.37
CA VAL A 9 -46.47 28.74 -21.24
C VAL A 9 -46.77 30.24 -21.37
N PHE A 10 -45.78 31.14 -21.44
CA PHE A 10 -46.06 32.58 -21.47
C PHE A 10 -45.28 33.33 -22.59
N ILE A 11 -45.40 32.91 -23.86
CA ILE A 11 -44.95 33.75 -25.02
C ILE A 11 -46.05 33.85 -26.04
N PRO A 12 -46.47 35.04 -26.47
CA PRO A 12 -47.54 35.23 -27.43
C PRO A 12 -47.14 34.71 -28.83
N SER A 13 -48.12 34.21 -29.56
CA SER A 13 -48.01 33.47 -30.82
C SER A 13 -47.39 34.23 -32.02
N SER A 14 -47.10 35.52 -31.89
CA SER A 14 -46.52 36.34 -33.00
C SER A 14 -44.99 36.29 -33.09
N LEU A 15 -44.27 35.72 -32.14
CA LEU A 15 -42.80 35.64 -32.13
C LEU A 15 -42.23 34.29 -32.53
N ARG A 16 -43.06 33.28 -32.76
CA ARG A 16 -42.58 31.92 -33.14
C ARG A 16 -42.08 31.81 -34.59
N SER A 17 -42.46 32.70 -35.46
CA SER A 17 -42.02 32.67 -36.88
C SER A 17 -40.64 33.25 -37.11
N ALA A 18 -40.18 34.12 -36.22
CA ALA A 18 -38.84 34.77 -36.35
C ALA A 18 -37.72 33.87 -35.78
N GLN A 19 -37.99 33.08 -34.74
CA GLN A 19 -37.00 32.20 -34.13
C GLN A 19 -36.64 30.99 -35.00
N SER A 20 -37.60 30.44 -35.78
CA SER A 20 -37.31 29.31 -36.67
C SER A 20 -36.39 29.69 -37.86
N LYS A 21 -36.50 30.92 -38.36
CA LYS A 21 -35.63 31.40 -39.47
C LYS A 21 -34.24 31.81 -38.99
N MET A 22 -34.11 32.24 -37.72
CA MET A 22 -32.80 32.62 -37.14
C MET A 22 -31.99 31.39 -36.74
N LEU A 23 -32.65 30.30 -36.32
CA LEU A 23 -32.00 29.04 -35.96
C LEU A 23 -31.42 28.29 -37.18
N HIS A 24 -32.05 28.39 -38.36
CA HIS A 24 -31.55 27.78 -39.59
C HIS A 24 -30.42 28.58 -40.27
N LEU A 25 -30.21 29.83 -39.91
CA LEU A 25 -29.11 30.68 -40.39
C LEU A 25 -27.86 30.61 -39.48
N LEU A 26 -28.00 30.16 -38.24
CA LEU A 26 -26.90 30.02 -37.26
C LEU A 26 -26.26 28.62 -37.27
N LEU A 27 -26.97 27.57 -37.72
CA LEU A 27 -26.41 26.21 -37.82
C LEU A 27 -25.18 26.07 -38.74
N PRO A 28 -25.06 26.72 -39.91
CA PRO A 28 -23.85 26.61 -40.74
C PRO A 28 -22.68 27.46 -40.19
N PHE A 29 -22.94 28.44 -39.30
CA PHE A 29 -21.86 29.25 -38.68
C PHE A 29 -21.23 28.56 -37.46
N ILE A 30 -21.96 27.68 -36.75
CA ILE A 30 -21.45 26.93 -35.61
C ILE A 30 -20.54 25.75 -36.07
N VAL A 31 -20.74 25.26 -37.29
CA VAL A 31 -19.89 24.18 -37.85
C VAL A 31 -18.56 24.69 -38.41
N LEU A 32 -18.42 26.02 -38.67
CA LEU A 32 -17.23 26.61 -39.27
C LEU A 32 -16.24 27.25 -38.27
N VAL A 33 -16.52 27.28 -37.00
CA VAL A 33 -15.64 27.88 -35.95
C VAL A 33 -14.99 26.84 -35.04
N SER A 34 -15.22 25.53 -35.22
CA SER A 34 -14.52 24.47 -34.50
C SER A 34 -13.27 23.94 -35.21
N SER A 35 -12.57 24.80 -35.94
CA SER A 35 -11.18 24.52 -36.32
C SER A 35 -10.24 25.33 -35.42
N CYS A 36 -10.39 25.14 -34.11
CA CYS A 36 -9.30 25.43 -33.20
C CYS A 36 -8.19 24.43 -33.54
N ALA A 37 -7.08 24.90 -34.07
CA ALA A 37 -5.91 24.10 -34.34
C ALA A 37 -5.55 23.37 -33.02
N ALA A 38 -5.86 22.08 -32.97
CA ALA A 38 -5.32 21.22 -31.91
C ALA A 38 -3.80 21.33 -32.01
N ALA A 39 -3.15 21.72 -30.93
CA ALA A 39 -1.70 21.73 -30.83
C ALA A 39 -1.21 20.36 -31.31
N VAL A 40 -0.26 20.35 -32.27
CA VAL A 40 0.28 19.12 -32.83
C VAL A 40 1.17 18.51 -31.75
N ASP A 41 0.61 17.58 -30.94
CA ASP A 41 1.33 16.90 -29.88
C ASP A 41 2.30 15.83 -30.36
N THR A 42 2.47 15.71 -31.67
CA THR A 42 3.33 14.71 -32.33
C THR A 42 4.48 15.38 -33.07
N LYS A 43 5.54 14.61 -33.30
CA LYS A 43 6.68 15.08 -34.11
C LYS A 43 6.24 15.38 -35.53
N PRO A 44 6.70 16.51 -36.17
CA PRO A 44 6.30 16.86 -37.53
C PRO A 44 6.53 15.70 -38.50
N GLY A 45 5.52 15.39 -39.31
CA GLY A 45 5.55 14.30 -40.29
C GLY A 45 5.24 12.90 -39.74
N CYS A 46 4.91 12.77 -38.46
CA CYS A 46 4.56 11.50 -37.81
C CYS A 46 3.04 11.35 -37.66
N PRO A 47 2.52 10.10 -37.72
CA PRO A 47 1.12 9.82 -37.45
C PRO A 47 0.75 10.20 -36.02
N SER A 48 -0.38 10.87 -35.83
CA SER A 48 -0.88 11.31 -34.53
C SER A 48 -1.80 10.29 -33.85
N ASN A 49 -2.36 9.34 -34.60
CA ASN A 49 -3.34 8.41 -34.07
C ASN A 49 -3.10 7.00 -34.62
N CYS A 50 -3.48 5.99 -33.81
CA CYS A 50 -3.64 4.61 -34.24
C CYS A 50 -5.07 4.17 -33.87
N GLY A 51 -5.94 4.03 -34.88
CA GLY A 51 -7.37 3.86 -34.64
C GLY A 51 -7.93 5.02 -33.81
N ASN A 52 -8.51 4.68 -32.67
CA ASN A 52 -9.14 5.66 -31.76
C ASN A 52 -8.17 6.24 -30.70
N VAL A 53 -6.89 5.81 -30.69
CA VAL A 53 -5.91 6.23 -29.69
C VAL A 53 -5.00 7.29 -30.26
N THR A 54 -4.94 8.45 -29.61
CA THR A 54 -3.98 9.52 -29.89
C THR A 54 -2.61 9.14 -29.31
N VAL A 55 -1.55 9.33 -30.09
CA VAL A 55 -0.18 8.98 -29.72
C VAL A 55 0.67 10.25 -29.67
N PRO A 56 0.71 10.95 -28.50
CA PRO A 56 1.51 12.14 -28.34
C PRO A 56 3.00 11.79 -28.17
N TYR A 57 3.89 12.66 -28.60
CA TYR A 57 5.31 12.56 -28.27
C TYR A 57 5.49 12.72 -26.74
N PRO A 58 6.31 11.91 -26.02
CA PRO A 58 7.47 11.14 -26.51
C PRO A 58 7.15 9.78 -27.14
N PHE A 59 5.90 9.33 -27.16
CA PHE A 59 5.48 8.15 -27.91
C PHE A 59 5.40 8.48 -29.41
N GLY A 60 5.44 7.44 -30.26
CA GLY A 60 5.32 7.65 -31.70
C GLY A 60 5.17 6.37 -32.50
N ILE A 61 4.57 6.50 -33.70
CA ILE A 61 4.33 5.43 -34.65
C ILE A 61 5.37 5.52 -35.79
N GLY A 62 6.19 4.48 -35.91
CA GLY A 62 7.22 4.39 -36.94
C GLY A 62 8.58 4.97 -36.54
N PHE A 63 9.62 4.56 -37.27
CA PHE A 63 11.00 4.94 -37.01
C PHE A 63 11.20 6.46 -37.03
N GLY A 64 11.87 6.99 -36.02
CA GLY A 64 12.16 8.44 -35.87
C GLY A 64 11.03 9.27 -35.30
N CYS A 65 9.84 8.68 -35.04
CA CYS A 65 8.68 9.39 -34.52
C CYS A 65 8.56 9.33 -32.96
N TYR A 66 9.30 8.49 -32.31
CA TYR A 66 9.35 8.35 -30.85
C TYR A 66 10.71 8.82 -30.28
N MET A 67 10.78 9.05 -28.99
CA MET A 67 11.98 9.57 -28.32
C MET A 67 13.10 8.53 -28.23
N ALA A 68 12.79 7.35 -27.75
CA ALA A 68 13.73 6.25 -27.51
C ALA A 68 13.00 4.91 -27.54
N THR A 69 13.75 3.81 -27.56
CA THR A 69 13.20 2.45 -27.45
C THR A 69 12.35 2.33 -26.18
N GLY A 70 11.13 1.79 -26.32
CA GLY A 70 10.13 1.71 -25.27
C GLY A 70 9.04 2.78 -25.31
N PHE A 71 9.21 3.83 -26.17
CA PHE A 71 8.16 4.78 -26.52
C PHE A 71 7.60 4.54 -27.92
N ASP A 72 8.04 3.49 -28.58
CA ASP A 72 7.56 3.09 -29.90
C ASP A 72 6.18 2.42 -29.80
N ILE A 73 5.23 2.87 -30.63
CA ILE A 73 3.90 2.29 -30.76
C ILE A 73 3.80 1.60 -32.13
N THR A 74 3.51 0.31 -32.11
CA THR A 74 3.20 -0.48 -33.30
C THR A 74 1.71 -0.43 -33.57
N CYS A 75 1.31 0.21 -34.66
CA CYS A 75 -0.07 0.30 -35.08
C CYS A 75 -0.42 -0.90 -35.97
N ASN A 76 -1.23 -1.84 -35.47
CA ASN A 76 -1.58 -3.05 -36.20
C ASN A 76 -2.86 -2.83 -37.02
N SER A 77 -2.70 -2.74 -38.31
CA SER A 77 -3.78 -2.54 -39.30
C SER A 77 -4.54 -3.82 -39.69
N THR A 78 -4.24 -4.97 -39.12
CA THR A 78 -5.04 -6.19 -39.31
C THR A 78 -6.38 -6.13 -38.61
N TYR A 79 -6.54 -5.18 -37.68
CA TYR A 79 -7.80 -4.87 -37.00
C TYR A 79 -8.51 -3.69 -37.63
N ASP A 80 -9.83 -3.61 -37.55
CA ASP A 80 -10.66 -2.49 -37.97
C ASP A 80 -11.57 -2.02 -36.85
N PRO A 81 -11.31 -0.87 -36.20
CA PRO A 81 -10.17 0.07 -36.45
C PRO A 81 -8.80 -0.53 -36.04
N PRO A 82 -7.69 -0.01 -36.58
CA PRO A 82 -6.33 -0.42 -36.20
C PRO A 82 -6.08 -0.31 -34.71
N LEU A 83 -5.32 -1.26 -34.13
CA LEU A 83 -5.03 -1.30 -32.70
C LEU A 83 -3.56 -0.98 -32.41
N PRO A 84 -3.28 -0.11 -31.41
CA PRO A 84 -1.93 0.22 -30.98
C PRO A 84 -1.39 -0.81 -29.98
N PHE A 85 -0.12 -1.17 -30.13
CA PHE A 85 0.63 -2.02 -29.25
C PHE A 85 1.95 -1.35 -28.84
N LEU A 86 2.40 -1.59 -27.60
CA LEU A 86 3.65 -1.03 -27.10
C LEU A 86 4.84 -1.83 -27.68
N GLY A 87 5.62 -1.18 -28.52
CA GLY A 87 6.75 -1.79 -29.21
C GLY A 87 6.38 -3.03 -30.02
N THR A 88 7.15 -4.09 -29.83
CA THR A 88 6.89 -5.43 -30.39
C THR A 88 6.15 -6.34 -29.41
N SER A 89 5.71 -5.82 -28.26
CA SER A 89 5.00 -6.58 -27.23
C SER A 89 3.54 -6.85 -27.63
N ASN A 90 2.89 -7.72 -26.88
CA ASN A 90 1.44 -7.96 -26.98
C ASN A 90 0.61 -7.03 -26.05
N LEU A 91 1.22 -5.97 -25.53
CA LEU A 91 0.56 -5.00 -24.66
C LEU A 91 -0.24 -4.02 -25.51
N GLN A 92 -1.55 -4.25 -25.63
CA GLN A 92 -2.46 -3.35 -26.33
C GLN A 92 -2.65 -2.07 -25.53
N VAL A 93 -2.39 -0.91 -26.16
CA VAL A 93 -2.56 0.41 -25.56
C VAL A 93 -4.00 0.86 -25.77
N GLU A 94 -4.64 1.40 -24.74
CA GLU A 94 -6.01 1.95 -24.78
C GLU A 94 -6.02 3.47 -24.70
N GLU A 95 -5.07 4.06 -23.97
CA GLU A 95 -4.97 5.52 -23.79
C GLU A 95 -3.53 5.90 -23.42
N ILE A 96 -3.08 7.04 -23.92
CA ILE A 96 -1.80 7.67 -23.54
C ILE A 96 -2.11 9.05 -23.00
N SER A 97 -1.67 9.34 -21.78
CA SER A 97 -1.81 10.64 -21.13
C SER A 97 -0.45 11.24 -20.78
N GLU A 98 -0.44 12.50 -20.32
CA GLU A 98 0.79 13.19 -19.93
C GLU A 98 1.60 12.47 -18.86
N ALA A 99 0.94 11.74 -17.95
CA ALA A 99 1.59 11.10 -16.80
C ALA A 99 1.62 9.57 -16.89
N ASN A 100 0.69 8.95 -17.59
CA ASN A 100 0.52 7.50 -17.59
C ASN A 100 0.01 6.94 -18.92
N LEU A 101 0.13 5.63 -19.06
CA LEU A 101 -0.32 4.82 -20.17
C LEU A 101 -1.33 3.80 -19.65
N ARG A 102 -2.46 3.64 -20.33
CA ARG A 102 -3.42 2.58 -20.04
C ARG A 102 -3.31 1.48 -21.06
N ILE A 103 -3.16 0.25 -20.57
CA ILE A 103 -3.10 -0.96 -21.39
C ILE A 103 -4.30 -1.86 -21.07
N ARG A 104 -4.65 -2.69 -22.05
CA ARG A 104 -5.68 -3.72 -21.88
C ARG A 104 -5.27 -4.74 -20.83
N ASN A 105 -6.26 -5.21 -20.03
CA ASN A 105 -6.02 -6.07 -18.90
C ASN A 105 -5.66 -7.51 -19.28
N PHE A 106 -4.87 -8.12 -18.40
CA PHE A 106 -4.49 -9.53 -18.43
C PHE A 106 -5.06 -10.23 -17.18
N VAL A 107 -5.85 -11.27 -17.39
CA VAL A 107 -6.61 -11.94 -16.34
C VAL A 107 -6.10 -13.34 -16.15
N SER A 108 -5.73 -13.69 -14.91
CA SER A 108 -5.54 -15.07 -14.49
C SER A 108 -6.85 -15.64 -14.01
N PHE A 109 -7.15 -16.88 -14.34
CA PHE A 109 -8.36 -17.54 -13.88
C PHE A 109 -8.18 -19.05 -13.76
N ASN A 110 -8.93 -19.63 -12.85
CA ASN A 110 -9.12 -21.08 -12.70
C ASN A 110 -10.61 -21.38 -12.61
N CYS A 111 -11.09 -22.30 -13.44
CA CYS A 111 -12.47 -22.78 -13.40
C CYS A 111 -12.51 -24.27 -13.02
N TYR A 112 -13.50 -24.66 -12.26
CA TYR A 112 -13.61 -25.99 -11.62
C TYR A 112 -14.89 -26.72 -12.02
N THR A 113 -14.87 -28.04 -11.89
CA THR A 113 -16.06 -28.91 -11.93
C THR A 113 -16.76 -28.91 -10.56
N GLN A 114 -17.94 -29.50 -10.50
CA GLN A 114 -18.66 -29.73 -9.23
C GLN A 114 -17.84 -30.63 -8.26
N THR A 115 -16.95 -31.46 -8.77
CA THR A 115 -16.05 -32.30 -7.96
C THR A 115 -14.74 -31.62 -7.58
N GLY A 116 -14.55 -30.34 -7.95
CA GLY A 116 -13.36 -29.56 -7.66
C GLY A 116 -12.18 -29.76 -8.62
N ALA A 117 -12.36 -30.58 -9.68
CA ALA A 117 -11.32 -30.74 -10.70
C ALA A 117 -11.20 -29.49 -11.59
N LEU A 118 -9.98 -29.08 -11.92
CA LEU A 118 -9.68 -27.94 -12.77
C LEU A 118 -10.14 -28.23 -14.22
N THR A 119 -10.93 -27.33 -14.82
CA THR A 119 -11.43 -27.47 -16.20
C THR A 119 -10.74 -26.54 -17.17
N LYS A 120 -10.50 -25.30 -16.75
CA LYS A 120 -9.81 -24.26 -17.53
C LYS A 120 -8.93 -23.42 -16.60
N SER A 121 -7.74 -23.09 -17.04
CA SER A 121 -6.88 -22.18 -16.30
C SER A 121 -6.10 -21.26 -17.25
N SER A 122 -5.74 -20.09 -16.76
CA SER A 122 -4.84 -19.16 -17.42
C SER A 122 -4.04 -18.42 -16.34
N ALA A 123 -2.74 -18.34 -16.51
CA ALA A 123 -1.87 -17.52 -15.68
C ALA A 123 -1.44 -16.28 -16.47
N SER A 124 -1.43 -15.14 -15.83
CA SER A 124 -1.03 -13.87 -16.40
C SER A 124 0.36 -13.48 -15.91
N SER A 125 1.22 -13.09 -16.84
CA SER A 125 2.55 -12.56 -16.54
C SER A 125 2.87 -11.42 -17.50
N ILE A 126 3.29 -10.26 -16.97
CA ILE A 126 3.75 -9.11 -17.74
C ILE A 126 5.13 -8.73 -17.22
N ASN A 127 6.08 -8.54 -18.13
CA ASN A 127 7.42 -8.06 -17.81
C ASN A 127 7.71 -6.76 -18.54
N LEU A 128 7.87 -5.68 -17.79
CA LEU A 128 8.20 -4.33 -18.26
C LEU A 128 9.70 -4.01 -18.11
N GLY A 129 10.54 -4.99 -17.73
CA GLY A 129 11.93 -4.75 -17.30
C GLY A 129 12.80 -3.93 -18.26
N HIS A 130 12.56 -4.05 -19.59
CA HIS A 130 13.29 -3.29 -20.61
C HIS A 130 12.62 -1.98 -21.00
N LEU A 131 11.42 -1.69 -20.46
CA LEU A 131 10.64 -0.51 -20.79
C LEU A 131 10.84 0.58 -19.72
N PRO A 132 10.77 1.87 -20.11
CA PRO A 132 10.80 2.98 -19.17
C PRO A 132 9.46 3.17 -18.46
N MET A 133 8.89 2.06 -17.95
CA MET A 133 7.54 2.00 -17.40
C MET A 133 7.49 1.12 -16.16
N PHE A 134 6.49 1.41 -15.29
CA PHE A 134 6.21 0.70 -14.05
C PHE A 134 4.71 0.52 -13.89
N PHE A 135 4.28 -0.51 -13.17
CA PHE A 135 2.88 -0.61 -12.77
C PHE A 135 2.56 0.51 -11.78
N SER A 136 1.57 1.34 -12.10
CA SER A 136 1.16 2.44 -11.24
C SER A 136 0.57 1.95 -9.92
N THR A 137 0.83 2.70 -8.85
CA THR A 137 0.17 2.50 -7.54
C THR A 137 -1.32 2.84 -7.56
N ALA A 138 -1.82 3.43 -8.65
CA ALA A 138 -3.25 3.60 -8.89
C ALA A 138 -3.98 2.26 -9.13
N ASN A 139 -3.25 1.21 -9.51
CA ASN A 139 -3.83 -0.12 -9.66
C ASN A 139 -4.05 -0.81 -8.30
N LYS A 140 -5.04 -1.69 -8.28
CA LYS A 140 -5.26 -2.69 -7.24
C LYS A 140 -5.11 -4.10 -7.81
N PHE A 141 -4.44 -4.98 -7.10
CA PHE A 141 -4.52 -6.41 -7.38
C PHE A 141 -5.82 -6.94 -6.79
N THR A 142 -6.72 -7.37 -7.67
CA THR A 142 -8.08 -7.78 -7.33
C THR A 142 -8.25 -9.27 -7.58
N VAL A 143 -8.88 -9.95 -6.63
CA VAL A 143 -9.20 -11.37 -6.69
C VAL A 143 -10.69 -11.54 -6.47
N ILE A 144 -11.35 -12.24 -7.38
CA ILE A 144 -12.78 -12.59 -7.30
C ILE A 144 -12.90 -14.10 -7.13
N GLY A 145 -13.68 -14.51 -6.16
CA GLY A 145 -14.00 -15.91 -5.91
C GLY A 145 -14.30 -16.19 -4.44
N CYS A 146 -14.88 -17.38 -4.22
CA CYS A 146 -15.24 -17.89 -2.89
C CYS A 146 -14.46 -19.17 -2.62
N ASP A 147 -13.46 -19.32 -2.01
CA ASP A 147 -12.46 -20.40 -1.88
C ASP A 147 -11.28 -20.15 -2.81
N THR A 148 -10.80 -18.91 -2.81
CA THR A 148 -9.76 -18.46 -3.73
C THR A 148 -8.62 -17.82 -2.97
N MET A 149 -7.40 -18.26 -3.27
CA MET A 149 -6.17 -17.59 -2.89
C MET A 149 -5.45 -17.17 -4.16
N ALA A 150 -5.04 -15.92 -4.25
CA ALA A 150 -4.17 -15.49 -5.32
C ALA A 150 -2.95 -14.74 -4.79
N LEU A 151 -1.81 -14.99 -5.42
CA LEU A 151 -0.54 -14.36 -5.14
C LEU A 151 -0.09 -13.54 -6.34
N ILE A 152 0.47 -12.37 -6.06
CA ILE A 152 1.18 -11.54 -7.01
C ILE A 152 2.66 -11.57 -6.63
N THR A 153 3.52 -11.88 -7.58
CA THR A 153 4.97 -11.88 -7.41
C THR A 153 5.61 -10.92 -8.39
N GLY A 154 6.63 -10.21 -7.95
CA GLY A 154 7.48 -9.36 -8.77
C GLY A 154 8.94 -9.73 -8.59
N SER A 155 9.73 -9.65 -9.67
CA SER A 155 11.19 -9.80 -9.61
C SER A 155 11.83 -8.78 -10.53
N GLU A 156 12.83 -8.17 -10.06
CA GLU A 156 13.99 -7.42 -10.53
C GLU A 156 14.34 -6.40 -9.45
N GLY A 157 15.33 -6.75 -8.60
CA GLY A 157 15.84 -5.88 -7.52
C GLY A 157 15.02 -5.85 -6.23
N LEU A 158 13.70 -6.02 -6.29
CA LEU A 158 12.81 -6.13 -5.14
C LEU A 158 12.04 -7.43 -5.24
N PHE A 159 12.41 -8.44 -4.44
CA PHE A 159 11.58 -9.62 -4.23
C PHE A 159 10.30 -9.20 -3.52
N TYR A 160 9.23 -9.13 -4.27
CA TYR A 160 7.91 -8.78 -3.76
C TYR A 160 6.96 -9.95 -3.93
N THR A 161 6.33 -10.34 -2.86
CA THR A 161 5.19 -11.25 -2.88
C THR A 161 4.10 -10.67 -2.01
N SER A 162 2.96 -10.44 -2.59
CA SER A 162 1.74 -10.09 -1.88
C SER A 162 0.64 -11.05 -2.30
N GLY A 163 -0.42 -11.10 -1.55
CA GLY A 163 -1.52 -11.98 -1.87
C GLY A 163 -2.81 -11.57 -1.23
N CYS A 164 -3.84 -12.25 -1.66
CA CYS A 164 -5.19 -11.95 -1.27
C CYS A 164 -5.97 -13.27 -1.22
N VAL A 165 -6.74 -13.45 -0.15
CA VAL A 165 -7.60 -14.62 0.06
C VAL A 165 -9.04 -14.17 0.13
N SER A 166 -9.90 -14.88 -0.58
CA SER A 166 -11.34 -14.65 -0.57
C SER A 166 -12.09 -15.94 -0.26
N LEU A 167 -12.82 -15.93 0.84
CA LEU A 167 -13.60 -17.05 1.34
C LEU A 167 -15.04 -16.63 1.56
N CYS A 168 -16.00 -17.51 1.24
CA CYS A 168 -17.42 -17.28 1.51
C CYS A 168 -18.01 -18.51 2.20
N SER A 169 -18.75 -18.30 3.26
CA SER A 169 -19.56 -19.36 3.87
C SER A 169 -20.82 -19.67 3.07
N SER A 170 -21.42 -18.63 2.44
CA SER A 170 -22.55 -18.74 1.52
C SER A 170 -22.60 -17.50 0.62
N LYS A 171 -23.42 -17.54 -0.44
CA LYS A 171 -23.60 -16.41 -1.37
C LYS A 171 -24.19 -15.16 -0.67
N GLU A 172 -25.04 -15.37 0.33
CA GLU A 172 -25.73 -14.30 1.09
C GLU A 172 -24.78 -13.49 1.97
N THR A 173 -23.59 -14.02 2.27
CA THR A 173 -22.56 -13.31 3.05
C THR A 173 -21.74 -12.34 2.22
N VAL A 174 -21.89 -12.38 0.89
CA VAL A 174 -21.13 -11.53 -0.04
C VAL A 174 -21.85 -10.19 -0.23
N ILE A 175 -21.10 -9.09 -0.11
CA ILE A 175 -21.65 -7.73 -0.16
C ILE A 175 -21.16 -7.02 -1.44
N ASN A 176 -22.09 -6.44 -2.21
CA ASN A 176 -21.76 -5.59 -3.37
C ASN A 176 -20.85 -4.43 -2.98
N GLY A 177 -19.86 -4.14 -3.81
CA GLY A 177 -18.92 -3.05 -3.60
C GLY A 177 -17.85 -3.32 -2.53
N SER A 178 -17.86 -4.49 -1.88
CA SER A 178 -16.89 -4.84 -0.84
C SER A 178 -15.86 -5.85 -1.34
N CYS A 179 -14.58 -5.53 -1.22
CA CYS A 179 -13.46 -6.44 -1.49
C CYS A 179 -12.62 -6.67 -0.22
N SER A 180 -13.29 -7.16 0.83
CA SER A 180 -12.72 -7.35 2.17
C SER A 180 -12.29 -8.80 2.47
N GLY A 181 -12.26 -9.68 1.47
CA GLY A 181 -11.94 -11.10 1.62
C GLY A 181 -13.14 -12.04 1.62
N ILE A 182 -14.35 -11.52 1.32
CA ILE A 182 -15.58 -12.31 1.17
C ILE A 182 -16.13 -12.10 -0.24
N GLY A 183 -15.92 -13.06 -1.14
CA GLY A 183 -16.29 -13.00 -2.56
C GLY A 183 -15.33 -12.18 -3.41
N CYS A 184 -14.73 -11.16 -2.86
CA CYS A 184 -13.70 -10.34 -3.48
C CYS A 184 -12.68 -9.91 -2.44
N CYS A 185 -11.39 -9.84 -2.82
CA CYS A 185 -10.38 -9.17 -2.04
C CYS A 185 -9.44 -8.32 -2.91
N GLN A 186 -8.85 -7.27 -2.34
CA GLN A 186 -7.94 -6.36 -3.02
C GLN A 186 -6.72 -6.07 -2.17
N THR A 187 -5.56 -5.91 -2.85
CA THR A 187 -4.32 -5.44 -2.23
C THR A 187 -3.64 -4.39 -3.11
N ASP A 188 -2.85 -3.53 -2.47
CA ASP A 188 -2.08 -2.48 -3.17
C ASP A 188 -0.94 -3.07 -3.98
N VAL A 189 -0.60 -2.37 -5.08
CA VAL A 189 0.57 -2.63 -5.89
C VAL A 189 1.74 -1.80 -5.34
N PRO A 190 2.93 -2.38 -5.11
CA PRO A 190 4.08 -1.62 -4.63
C PRO A 190 4.62 -0.69 -5.70
N ARG A 191 5.32 0.36 -5.25
CA ARG A 191 6.05 1.27 -6.14
C ARG A 191 7.20 0.55 -6.84
N GLY A 192 7.50 0.95 -8.07
CA GLY A 192 8.63 0.44 -8.82
C GLY A 192 8.44 -0.97 -9.39
N LEU A 193 7.24 -1.53 -9.34
CA LEU A 193 6.97 -2.86 -9.87
C LEU A 193 7.07 -2.88 -11.40
N LYS A 194 8.03 -3.64 -11.94
CA LYS A 194 8.23 -3.85 -13.39
C LYS A 194 7.81 -5.22 -13.88
N ARG A 195 7.73 -6.19 -13.00
CA ARG A 195 7.28 -7.54 -13.36
C ARG A 195 6.10 -7.94 -12.51
N PHE A 196 5.08 -8.42 -13.15
CA PHE A 196 3.86 -8.94 -12.56
C PHE A 196 3.65 -10.38 -13.00
N GLN A 197 3.46 -11.26 -12.04
CA GLN A 197 3.01 -12.63 -12.27
C GLN A 197 1.96 -12.97 -11.22
N SER A 198 0.81 -13.46 -11.65
CA SER A 198 -0.26 -13.88 -10.74
C SER A 198 -0.45 -15.39 -10.76
N MET A 199 -0.63 -15.96 -9.58
CA MET A 199 -0.95 -17.38 -9.36
C MET A 199 -2.26 -17.46 -8.58
N ILE A 200 -3.16 -18.35 -9.00
CA ILE A 200 -4.44 -18.62 -8.34
C ILE A 200 -4.46 -20.05 -7.86
N GLY A 201 -4.88 -20.23 -6.62
CA GLY A 201 -5.15 -21.53 -5.99
C GLY A 201 -6.52 -21.55 -5.32
N ASN A 202 -6.96 -22.73 -4.92
CA ASN A 202 -8.08 -22.93 -4.02
C ASN A 202 -7.61 -23.51 -2.69
N LEU A 203 -8.45 -23.45 -1.68
CA LEU A 203 -8.16 -23.88 -0.33
C LEU A 203 -8.89 -25.18 0.04
N ASN A 204 -10.12 -25.36 -0.47
CA ASN A 204 -11.02 -26.45 -0.12
C ASN A 204 -11.54 -27.18 -1.37
N ASN A 205 -10.73 -27.29 -2.41
CA ASN A 205 -11.08 -27.94 -3.69
C ASN A 205 -12.34 -27.36 -4.38
N HIS A 206 -12.77 -26.16 -4.00
CA HIS A 206 -13.87 -25.41 -4.64
C HIS A 206 -15.24 -26.11 -4.69
N THR A 207 -15.38 -27.26 -4.07
CA THR A 207 -16.59 -28.10 -4.16
C THR A 207 -17.82 -27.50 -3.50
N LYS A 208 -17.63 -26.78 -2.38
CA LYS A 208 -18.72 -26.16 -1.61
C LYS A 208 -19.24 -24.87 -2.25
N THR A 209 -18.46 -24.22 -3.07
CA THR A 209 -18.76 -22.89 -3.65
C THR A 209 -19.12 -22.97 -5.12
N TRP A 210 -18.88 -24.10 -5.77
CA TRP A 210 -19.03 -24.29 -7.22
C TRP A 210 -20.41 -23.86 -7.78
N GLN A 211 -21.52 -24.07 -7.04
CA GLN A 211 -22.87 -23.76 -7.52
C GLN A 211 -23.07 -22.27 -7.82
N TYR A 212 -22.40 -21.39 -7.09
CA TYR A 212 -22.55 -19.93 -7.24
C TYR A 212 -21.24 -19.23 -7.60
N ASN A 213 -20.13 -19.93 -7.61
CA ASN A 213 -18.83 -19.44 -8.01
C ASN A 213 -18.00 -20.56 -8.68
N PRO A 214 -18.24 -20.87 -9.97
CA PRO A 214 -17.52 -21.94 -10.68
C PRO A 214 -16.09 -21.56 -11.07
N CYS A 215 -15.74 -20.29 -11.11
CA CYS A 215 -14.41 -19.81 -11.52
C CYS A 215 -13.89 -18.77 -10.55
N SER A 216 -12.57 -18.75 -10.40
CA SER A 216 -11.81 -17.72 -9.66
C SER A 216 -10.99 -16.88 -10.61
N TYR A 217 -10.87 -15.57 -10.33
CA TYR A 217 -10.19 -14.60 -11.18
C TYR A 217 -9.20 -13.77 -10.36
N ALA A 218 -8.05 -13.43 -10.97
CA ALA A 218 -7.07 -12.51 -10.39
C ALA A 218 -6.50 -11.61 -11.49
N PHE A 219 -6.47 -10.28 -11.23
CA PHE A 219 -6.07 -9.28 -12.19
C PHE A 219 -5.63 -7.97 -11.51
N LEU A 220 -4.88 -7.16 -12.24
CA LEU A 220 -4.66 -5.76 -11.89
C LEU A 220 -5.77 -4.91 -12.49
N VAL A 221 -6.16 -3.84 -11.82
CA VAL A 221 -7.14 -2.90 -12.38
C VAL A 221 -6.96 -1.51 -11.76
N ASP A 222 -7.21 -0.46 -12.55
CA ASP A 222 -7.34 0.92 -12.06
C ASP A 222 -8.39 0.99 -10.96
N ARG A 223 -7.99 1.48 -9.78
CA ARG A 223 -8.81 1.55 -8.55
C ARG A 223 -10.20 2.13 -8.79
N ASP A 224 -10.30 3.16 -9.65
CA ASP A 224 -11.52 3.93 -9.86
C ASP A 224 -12.42 3.37 -10.98
N ARG A 225 -11.96 2.30 -11.65
CA ARG A 225 -12.65 1.70 -12.80
C ARG A 225 -13.37 0.39 -12.51
N TYR A 226 -13.17 -0.20 -11.34
CA TYR A 226 -13.81 -1.46 -10.98
C TYR A 226 -14.45 -1.41 -9.60
N THR A 227 -15.71 -1.81 -9.54
CA THR A 227 -16.47 -2.03 -8.29
C THR A 227 -17.07 -3.42 -8.35
N PHE A 228 -16.70 -4.28 -7.41
CA PHE A 228 -17.15 -5.67 -7.33
C PHE A 228 -18.67 -5.78 -7.19
N GLN A 229 -19.26 -6.68 -7.95
CA GLN A 229 -20.67 -7.06 -7.86
C GLN A 229 -20.77 -8.55 -7.51
N VAL A 230 -21.75 -8.93 -6.69
CA VAL A 230 -21.99 -10.35 -6.34
C VAL A 230 -22.33 -11.21 -7.57
N SER A 231 -22.87 -10.58 -8.63
CA SER A 231 -23.08 -11.22 -9.93
C SER A 231 -21.79 -11.72 -10.58
N ASP A 232 -20.66 -11.04 -10.34
CA ASP A 232 -19.36 -11.37 -10.95
C ASP A 232 -18.85 -12.77 -10.57
N LEU A 233 -19.34 -13.32 -9.46
CA LEU A 233 -19.01 -14.68 -9.01
C LEU A 233 -19.53 -15.77 -9.96
N ALA A 234 -20.63 -15.53 -10.63
CA ALA A 234 -21.32 -16.53 -11.47
C ALA A 234 -21.48 -16.09 -12.93
N ASP A 235 -21.06 -14.86 -13.30
CA ASP A 235 -21.21 -14.35 -14.64
C ASP A 235 -20.23 -15.05 -15.59
N PRO A 236 -20.72 -15.79 -16.61
CA PRO A 236 -19.84 -16.44 -17.60
C PRO A 236 -19.07 -15.44 -18.47
N ASN A 237 -19.52 -14.17 -18.54
CA ASN A 237 -18.90 -13.11 -19.34
C ASN A 237 -17.96 -12.22 -18.53
N VAL A 238 -17.78 -12.48 -17.25
CA VAL A 238 -16.94 -11.64 -16.37
C VAL A 238 -15.52 -11.46 -16.89
N ILE A 239 -14.93 -12.48 -17.55
CA ILE A 239 -13.59 -12.38 -18.16
C ILE A 239 -13.56 -11.29 -19.24
N SER A 240 -14.58 -11.19 -20.09
CA SER A 240 -14.62 -10.18 -21.15
C SER A 240 -14.78 -8.78 -20.55
N THR A 241 -15.57 -8.64 -19.51
CA THR A 241 -15.74 -7.39 -18.75
C THR A 241 -14.42 -6.98 -18.10
N ILE A 242 -13.74 -7.87 -17.39
CA ILE A 242 -12.46 -7.56 -16.74
C ILE A 242 -11.38 -7.20 -17.78
N LYS A 243 -11.32 -7.90 -18.91
CA LYS A 243 -10.38 -7.58 -19.99
C LYS A 243 -10.59 -6.22 -20.62
N SER A 244 -11.77 -5.62 -20.51
CA SER A 244 -12.06 -4.26 -20.96
C SER A 244 -11.69 -3.18 -19.94
N LEU A 245 -11.30 -3.57 -18.72
CA LEU A 245 -10.85 -2.62 -17.70
C LEU A 245 -9.36 -2.31 -17.88
N PRO A 246 -8.93 -1.04 -17.78
CA PRO A 246 -7.54 -0.68 -18.00
C PRO A 246 -6.64 -1.04 -16.82
N VAL A 247 -5.37 -1.33 -17.15
CA VAL A 247 -4.25 -1.33 -16.20
C VAL A 247 -3.42 -0.08 -16.46
N VAL A 248 -3.09 0.66 -15.42
CA VAL A 248 -2.33 1.92 -15.50
C VAL A 248 -0.84 1.62 -15.36
N LEU A 249 -0.05 2.14 -16.30
CA LEU A 249 1.40 2.15 -16.24
C LEU A 249 1.89 3.58 -16.12
N ASP A 250 2.78 3.85 -15.17
CA ASP A 250 3.52 5.12 -15.09
C ASP A 250 4.76 4.99 -15.96
N TRP A 251 5.07 6.02 -16.73
CA TRP A 251 6.25 6.06 -17.58
C TRP A 251 7.20 7.17 -17.15
N VAL A 252 8.48 7.02 -17.45
CA VAL A 252 9.54 7.98 -17.09
C VAL A 252 10.53 8.16 -18.23
N VAL A 253 11.24 9.29 -18.20
CA VAL A 253 12.37 9.52 -19.07
C VAL A 253 13.67 9.34 -18.28
N GLY A 254 14.59 8.56 -18.85
CA GLY A 254 15.89 8.30 -18.22
C GLY A 254 15.79 7.50 -16.91
N ASN A 255 16.89 7.51 -16.18
CA ASN A 255 17.05 6.82 -14.88
C ASN A 255 17.61 7.73 -13.79
N ARG A 256 17.55 9.06 -13.99
CA ARG A 256 18.08 10.08 -13.09
C ARG A 256 16.96 10.95 -12.55
N THR A 257 17.17 11.56 -11.41
CA THR A 257 16.27 12.59 -10.87
C THR A 257 16.32 13.87 -11.71
N CYS A 258 15.30 14.73 -11.58
CA CYS A 258 15.29 16.06 -12.18
C CYS A 258 16.54 16.87 -11.88
N GLU A 259 17.00 16.85 -10.62
CA GLU A 259 18.18 17.60 -10.17
C GLU A 259 19.46 17.11 -10.87
N GLU A 260 19.60 15.79 -10.98
CA GLU A 260 20.75 15.17 -11.65
C GLU A 260 20.73 15.39 -13.17
N ALA A 261 19.54 15.26 -13.80
CA ALA A 261 19.38 15.46 -15.23
C ALA A 261 19.66 16.91 -15.66
N ARG A 262 19.28 17.91 -14.86
CA ARG A 262 19.59 19.33 -15.11
C ARG A 262 21.08 19.65 -15.09
N LYS A 263 21.90 18.87 -14.38
CA LYS A 263 23.36 19.07 -14.35
C LYS A 263 24.03 18.66 -15.65
N GLU A 264 23.38 17.80 -16.45
CA GLU A 264 23.91 17.28 -17.71
C GLU A 264 22.96 17.58 -18.86
N LEU A 265 23.07 18.79 -19.40
CA LEU A 265 22.18 19.33 -20.45
C LEU A 265 22.04 18.44 -21.68
N SER A 266 23.00 17.55 -21.96
CA SER A 266 22.94 16.60 -23.09
C SER A 266 21.89 15.49 -22.90
N THR A 267 21.48 15.20 -21.67
CA THR A 267 20.52 14.16 -21.31
C THR A 267 19.19 14.73 -20.82
N TYR A 268 19.11 16.04 -20.61
CA TYR A 268 17.91 16.73 -20.14
C TYR A 268 16.95 16.99 -21.31
N VAL A 269 15.75 16.42 -21.26
CA VAL A 269 14.79 16.43 -22.40
C VAL A 269 13.68 17.46 -22.31
N CYS A 270 13.47 18.08 -21.14
CA CYS A 270 12.43 19.09 -20.97
C CYS A 270 12.80 20.36 -21.76
N GLN A 271 11.93 20.76 -22.68
CA GLN A 271 12.14 21.89 -23.56
C GLN A 271 11.73 23.23 -22.92
N ALA A 272 11.83 24.32 -23.68
CA ALA A 272 11.53 25.67 -23.20
C ALA A 272 10.13 25.77 -22.57
N ASN A 273 10.02 26.58 -21.51
CA ASN A 273 8.80 26.85 -20.76
C ASN A 273 8.15 25.59 -20.13
N SER A 274 8.97 24.59 -19.83
CA SER A 274 8.52 23.38 -19.14
C SER A 274 9.24 23.16 -17.81
N GLU A 275 8.60 22.45 -16.93
CA GLU A 275 9.10 22.04 -15.62
C GLU A 275 9.32 20.55 -15.60
N CYS A 276 10.44 20.14 -14.99
CA CYS A 276 10.76 18.74 -14.71
C CYS A 276 10.24 18.38 -13.32
N TYR A 277 9.67 17.19 -13.17
CA TYR A 277 9.29 16.61 -11.88
C TYR A 277 9.67 15.13 -11.82
N ASP A 278 10.09 14.70 -10.62
CA ASP A 278 10.53 13.33 -10.37
C ASP A 278 9.33 12.38 -10.35
N SER A 279 9.54 11.16 -10.83
CA SER A 279 8.52 10.11 -10.76
C SER A 279 8.32 9.66 -9.31
N GLU A 280 7.06 9.44 -8.94
CA GLU A 280 6.73 8.83 -7.65
C GLU A 280 7.15 7.35 -7.57
N SER A 281 7.40 6.72 -8.70
CA SER A 281 7.58 5.26 -8.80
C SER A 281 9.02 4.78 -8.66
N GLU A 282 10.05 5.60 -8.92
CA GLU A 282 11.51 5.40 -8.68
C GLU A 282 12.36 6.37 -9.50
N SER A 283 13.55 5.93 -9.98
CA SER A 283 14.46 6.74 -10.81
C SER A 283 13.83 7.10 -12.16
N GLY A 284 14.02 8.34 -12.59
CA GLY A 284 13.46 8.90 -13.80
C GLY A 284 12.56 10.10 -13.54
N TYR A 285 12.31 10.89 -14.56
CA TYR A 285 11.54 12.12 -14.46
C TYR A 285 10.56 12.28 -15.62
N GLN A 286 9.65 13.23 -15.47
CA GLN A 286 8.73 13.68 -16.53
C GLN A 286 8.80 15.20 -16.66
N CYS A 287 8.33 15.73 -17.80
CA CYS A 287 8.21 17.16 -18.06
C CYS A 287 6.74 17.54 -18.19
N ARG A 288 6.39 18.71 -17.69
CA ARG A 288 5.08 19.34 -17.91
C ARG A 288 5.26 20.81 -18.29
N CYS A 289 4.31 21.37 -19.00
CA CYS A 289 4.34 22.80 -19.29
C CYS A 289 4.25 23.63 -18.00
N SER A 290 5.03 24.70 -17.91
CA SER A 290 4.92 25.69 -16.83
C SER A 290 3.55 26.37 -16.89
N ARG A 291 3.10 26.89 -15.75
CA ARG A 291 1.79 27.56 -15.64
C ARG A 291 1.69 28.72 -16.64
N GLY A 292 0.57 28.77 -17.38
CA GLY A 292 0.33 29.76 -18.42
C GLY A 292 0.89 29.38 -19.80
N PHE A 293 1.46 28.18 -19.92
CA PHE A 293 1.96 27.63 -21.18
C PHE A 293 1.25 26.32 -21.52
N SER A 294 1.10 26.02 -22.81
CA SER A 294 0.48 24.79 -23.33
C SER A 294 1.30 24.18 -24.45
N GLY A 295 1.10 22.91 -24.75
CA GLY A 295 1.79 22.18 -25.81
C GLY A 295 2.52 20.97 -25.25
N ASN A 296 3.49 20.46 -26.02
CA ASN A 296 4.23 19.25 -25.65
C ASN A 296 5.63 19.60 -25.12
N PRO A 297 5.93 19.33 -23.83
CA PRO A 297 7.20 19.72 -23.20
C PRO A 297 8.41 18.94 -23.70
N TYR A 298 8.23 17.93 -24.56
CA TYR A 298 9.29 17.08 -25.12
C TYR A 298 9.63 17.42 -26.56
N LEU A 299 8.79 18.19 -27.25
CA LEU A 299 9.05 18.64 -28.62
C LEU A 299 9.97 19.86 -28.63
N SER A 300 10.76 20.03 -29.72
CA SER A 300 11.69 21.17 -29.87
C SER A 300 10.99 22.53 -29.87
N SER A 301 9.69 22.57 -30.18
CA SER A 301 8.86 23.78 -30.02
C SER A 301 8.61 24.15 -28.58
N GLY A 302 8.78 23.18 -27.64
CA GLY A 302 8.48 23.37 -26.22
C GLY A 302 7.04 23.74 -25.94
N CYS A 303 6.82 24.30 -24.76
CA CYS A 303 5.52 24.81 -24.34
C CYS A 303 5.37 26.27 -24.83
N GLN A 304 4.26 26.55 -25.52
CA GLN A 304 3.93 27.86 -26.05
C GLN A 304 3.09 28.64 -25.06
N ASP A 305 3.25 29.95 -25.07
CA ASP A 305 2.47 30.85 -24.22
C ASP A 305 0.98 30.78 -24.58
N ILE A 306 0.13 30.75 -23.58
CA ILE A 306 -1.33 30.79 -23.75
C ILE A 306 -1.71 32.26 -23.87
N ASP A 307 -2.20 32.67 -25.03
CA ASP A 307 -2.74 34.03 -25.18
C ASP A 307 -4.16 34.11 -24.61
N GLU A 308 -4.26 34.50 -23.33
CA GLU A 308 -5.54 34.64 -22.63
C GLU A 308 -6.38 35.79 -23.21
N CYS A 309 -5.75 36.70 -23.92
CA CYS A 309 -6.40 37.85 -24.55
C CYS A 309 -7.11 37.51 -25.85
N ALA A 310 -6.64 36.52 -26.60
CA ALA A 310 -7.16 36.17 -27.94
C ALA A 310 -8.44 35.31 -27.90
N GLY A 311 -8.78 34.69 -26.74
CA GLY A 311 -9.91 33.76 -26.63
C GLY A 311 -11.27 34.46 -26.48
N PRO A 312 -12.39 33.72 -26.69
CA PRO A 312 -13.74 34.23 -26.47
C PRO A 312 -14.02 34.55 -24.99
N ASN A 313 -13.20 34.01 -24.09
CA ASN A 313 -13.25 34.24 -22.65
C ASN A 313 -12.18 35.18 -22.13
N ASN A 314 -11.84 36.24 -22.95
CA ASN A 314 -10.91 37.27 -22.53
C ASN A 314 -11.24 37.73 -21.09
N PRO A 315 -10.28 37.60 -20.14
CA PRO A 315 -10.51 37.88 -18.71
C PRO A 315 -10.56 39.37 -18.37
N CYS A 316 -10.24 40.24 -19.30
CA CYS A 316 -10.21 41.71 -19.11
C CYS A 316 -11.50 42.38 -19.55
N GLU A 317 -11.94 43.37 -18.75
CA GLU A 317 -12.99 44.32 -19.12
C GLU A 317 -12.42 45.50 -19.95
N GLY A 318 -11.16 45.85 -19.67
CA GLY A 318 -10.42 46.90 -20.41
C GLY A 318 -9.48 46.32 -21.46
N ILE A 319 -8.30 46.93 -21.61
CA ILE A 319 -7.26 46.50 -22.55
C ILE A 319 -6.57 45.29 -21.93
N CYS A 320 -6.60 44.16 -22.65
CA CYS A 320 -5.87 42.96 -22.30
C CYS A 320 -4.50 42.97 -22.96
N VAL A 321 -3.45 42.69 -22.21
CA VAL A 321 -2.09 42.54 -22.74
C VAL A 321 -1.56 41.17 -22.33
N ASN A 322 -1.34 40.30 -23.31
CA ASN A 322 -0.72 39.02 -23.10
C ASN A 322 0.76 39.20 -22.76
N THR A 323 1.25 38.39 -21.81
CA THR A 323 2.65 38.32 -21.41
C THR A 323 3.08 36.87 -21.25
N PRO A 324 4.34 36.53 -21.42
CA PRO A 324 4.79 35.15 -21.32
C PRO A 324 4.37 34.48 -19.99
N GLY A 325 3.50 33.47 -20.06
CA GLY A 325 2.97 32.71 -18.92
C GLY A 325 1.87 33.40 -18.13
N SER A 326 1.35 34.55 -18.57
CA SER A 326 0.30 35.29 -17.88
C SER A 326 -0.25 36.45 -18.72
N TYR A 327 -1.19 37.20 -18.17
CA TYR A 327 -1.74 38.42 -18.78
C TYR A 327 -1.89 39.51 -17.74
N TYR A 328 -1.97 40.74 -18.16
CA TYR A 328 -2.44 41.83 -17.33
C TYR A 328 -3.51 42.66 -18.03
N CYS A 329 -4.41 43.20 -17.21
CA CYS A 329 -5.47 44.06 -17.69
C CYS A 329 -5.17 45.50 -17.37
N SER A 330 -5.43 46.44 -18.28
CA SER A 330 -5.35 47.89 -18.04
C SER A 330 -6.63 48.57 -18.42
N CYS A 331 -6.98 49.63 -17.67
CA CYS A 331 -8.16 50.41 -17.96
C CYS A 331 -7.88 51.49 -18.96
N PRO A 332 -8.86 51.88 -19.83
CA PRO A 332 -8.74 53.02 -20.75
C PRO A 332 -8.47 54.35 -20.07
N HIS A 333 -7.87 55.31 -20.79
CA HIS A 333 -7.59 56.65 -20.27
C HIS A 333 -8.83 57.30 -19.65
N GLY A 334 -8.73 57.67 -18.37
CA GLY A 334 -9.82 58.33 -17.65
C GLY A 334 -10.58 57.40 -16.66
N SER A 335 -10.30 56.13 -16.66
CA SER A 335 -10.80 55.12 -15.69
C SER A 335 -9.65 54.49 -14.90
N TYR A 336 -9.96 53.95 -13.74
CA TYR A 336 -9.02 53.23 -12.86
C TYR A 336 -9.65 51.95 -12.35
N GLY A 337 -8.81 50.94 -12.05
CA GLY A 337 -9.23 49.62 -11.59
C GLY A 337 -8.21 48.57 -11.93
N ASP A 338 -8.52 47.32 -11.69
CA ASP A 338 -7.68 46.18 -12.07
C ASP A 338 -7.95 45.66 -13.48
N GLY A 339 -8.95 46.22 -14.16
CA GLY A 339 -9.34 45.91 -15.52
C GLY A 339 -9.85 44.49 -15.74
N LYS A 340 -10.01 43.66 -14.69
CA LYS A 340 -10.43 42.26 -14.77
C LYS A 340 -11.95 42.13 -14.66
N LYS A 341 -12.57 41.24 -15.48
CA LYS A 341 -14.03 40.99 -15.43
C LYS A 341 -14.50 40.39 -14.10
N GLU A 342 -13.66 39.57 -13.48
CA GLU A 342 -13.93 38.97 -12.17
C GLU A 342 -13.34 39.78 -11.00
N GLY A 343 -12.81 40.96 -11.28
CA GLY A 343 -12.18 41.88 -10.32
C GLY A 343 -12.98 43.14 -10.06
N LYS A 344 -12.25 44.26 -9.87
CA LYS A 344 -12.86 45.60 -9.65
C LYS A 344 -13.29 46.28 -10.96
N GLY A 345 -12.94 45.70 -12.12
CA GLY A 345 -13.25 46.30 -13.41
C GLY A 345 -12.57 47.65 -13.66
N CYS A 346 -13.15 48.47 -14.55
CA CYS A 346 -12.69 49.80 -14.89
C CYS A 346 -13.73 50.86 -14.45
N ILE A 347 -13.40 51.72 -13.47
CA ILE A 347 -14.28 52.72 -12.89
C ILE A 347 -13.89 54.11 -13.38
N ASN A 348 -14.84 54.89 -13.86
CA ASN A 348 -14.63 56.27 -14.36
C ASN A 348 -14.34 57.25 -13.21
N LYS A 349 -13.37 58.18 -13.43
CA LYS A 349 -13.05 59.26 -12.48
C LYS A 349 -14.18 60.26 -12.38
N THR A 350 -14.95 60.27 -11.29
CA THR A 350 -15.86 61.34 -10.92
C THR A 350 -15.19 62.34 -9.97
N LYS A 351 -15.59 63.59 -10.08
CA LYS A 351 -14.99 64.81 -9.45
C LYS A 351 -14.73 64.65 -7.94
N GLN A 352 -13.58 65.19 -7.54
CA GLN A 352 -13.06 65.20 -6.15
C GLN A 352 -13.96 65.91 -5.14
N PHE A 353 -14.29 65.19 -4.07
CA PHE A 353 -14.75 65.73 -2.78
C PHE A 353 -13.56 65.80 -1.79
N PRO A 354 -13.60 66.62 -0.73
CA PRO A 354 -12.44 66.87 0.15
C PRO A 354 -12.00 65.62 0.88
N LEU A 355 -10.92 65.04 0.38
CA LEU A 355 -10.53 63.64 0.60
C LEU A 355 -9.79 63.34 1.91
N ILE A 356 -9.19 64.33 2.58
CA ILE A 356 -8.23 64.08 3.67
C ILE A 356 -8.91 63.62 4.98
N GLN A 357 -10.10 64.13 5.29
CA GLN A 357 -10.82 63.69 6.49
C GLN A 357 -11.56 62.35 6.29
N LEU A 358 -11.99 62.04 5.07
CA LEU A 358 -12.64 60.79 4.76
C LEU A 358 -11.62 59.64 4.66
N THR A 359 -10.43 59.92 4.14
CA THR A 359 -9.38 58.87 3.98
C THR A 359 -8.77 58.41 5.31
N VAL A 360 -8.59 59.32 6.29
CA VAL A 360 -8.11 58.94 7.62
C VAL A 360 -9.17 58.13 8.39
N GLY A 361 -10.45 58.48 8.26
CA GLY A 361 -11.56 57.73 8.86
C GLY A 361 -11.75 56.33 8.21
N LEU A 362 -11.67 56.25 6.87
CA LEU A 362 -11.77 55.00 6.12
C LEU A 362 -10.55 54.09 6.34
N ALA A 363 -9.34 54.65 6.41
CA ALA A 363 -8.13 53.88 6.66
C ALA A 363 -8.13 53.29 8.09
N SER A 364 -8.58 54.03 9.10
CA SER A 364 -8.67 53.52 10.47
C SER A 364 -9.77 52.46 10.62
N THR A 365 -10.92 52.63 9.95
CA THR A 365 -12.00 51.62 9.94
C THR A 365 -11.60 50.39 9.14
N LEU A 366 -10.90 50.53 8.01
CA LEU A 366 -10.39 49.40 7.23
C LEU A 366 -9.34 48.62 8.03
N LEU A 367 -8.41 49.31 8.70
CA LEU A 367 -7.41 48.66 9.56
C LEU A 367 -8.09 47.88 10.70
N PHE A 368 -9.11 48.49 11.35
CA PHE A 368 -9.87 47.82 12.41
C PHE A 368 -10.62 46.59 11.86
N LEU A 369 -11.24 46.69 10.67
CA LEU A 369 -11.93 45.58 10.02
C LEU A 369 -10.97 44.47 9.63
N VAL A 370 -9.77 44.81 9.12
CA VAL A 370 -8.75 43.80 8.80
C VAL A 370 -8.24 43.08 10.04
N VAL A 371 -7.96 43.83 11.12
CA VAL A 371 -7.54 43.27 12.41
C VAL A 371 -8.62 42.37 13.01
N THR A 372 -9.88 42.83 13.00
CA THR A 372 -11.00 42.03 13.51
C THR A 372 -11.30 40.82 12.62
N ALA A 373 -11.25 40.97 11.31
CA ALA A 373 -11.43 39.86 10.36
C ALA A 373 -10.33 38.81 10.51
N THR A 374 -9.07 39.23 10.63
CA THR A 374 -7.94 38.30 10.85
C THR A 374 -8.06 37.63 12.22
N TRP A 375 -8.39 38.34 13.27
CA TRP A 375 -8.64 37.78 14.60
C TRP A 375 -9.81 36.77 14.57
N LEU A 376 -10.91 37.14 13.92
CA LEU A 376 -12.10 36.30 13.76
C LEU A 376 -11.75 35.03 12.93
N TYR A 377 -11.00 35.19 11.84
CA TYR A 377 -10.52 34.08 11.02
C TYR A 377 -9.68 33.09 11.84
N PHE A 378 -8.69 33.59 12.60
CA PHE A 378 -7.85 32.74 13.44
C PHE A 378 -8.65 32.09 14.59
N THR A 379 -9.61 32.78 15.18
CA THR A 379 -10.46 32.22 16.24
C THR A 379 -11.41 31.17 15.70
N ILE A 380 -12.01 31.36 14.50
CA ILE A 380 -12.86 30.36 13.84
C ILE A 380 -12.00 29.14 13.42
N LYS A 381 -10.85 29.41 12.82
CA LYS A 381 -9.89 28.32 12.43
C LYS A 381 -9.47 27.51 13.65
N LYS A 382 -9.13 28.16 14.76
CA LYS A 382 -8.79 27.50 16.03
C LYS A 382 -9.95 26.67 16.59
N ARG A 383 -11.17 27.24 16.60
CA ARG A 383 -12.39 26.55 17.05
C ARG A 383 -12.73 25.35 16.18
N ASN A 384 -12.58 25.46 14.86
CA ASN A 384 -12.81 24.35 13.93
C ASN A 384 -11.77 23.25 14.13
N LEU A 385 -10.49 23.59 14.37
CA LEU A 385 -9.44 22.62 14.67
C LEU A 385 -9.72 21.85 15.98
N ILE A 386 -10.15 22.58 17.04
CA ILE A 386 -10.52 21.96 18.32
C ILE A 386 -11.70 20.98 18.13
N LYS A 387 -12.75 21.40 17.42
CA LYS A 387 -13.90 20.53 17.11
C LYS A 387 -13.50 19.30 16.30
N LEU A 388 -12.57 19.46 15.35
CA LEU A 388 -12.07 18.35 14.53
C LEU A 388 -11.26 17.37 15.38
N ARG A 389 -10.37 17.87 16.26
CA ARG A 389 -9.61 17.04 17.23
C ARG A 389 -10.54 16.27 18.18
N GLU A 390 -11.56 16.95 18.70
CA GLU A 390 -12.56 16.33 19.57
C GLU A 390 -13.35 15.23 18.84
N LYS A 391 -13.75 15.49 17.59
CA LYS A 391 -14.38 14.49 16.74
C LYS A 391 -13.49 13.27 16.55
N PHE A 392 -12.22 13.44 16.20
CA PHE A 392 -11.29 12.34 16.06
C PHE A 392 -11.04 11.60 17.36
N PHE A 393 -10.91 12.34 18.48
CA PHE A 393 -10.78 11.74 19.80
C PHE A 393 -11.93 10.78 20.13
N HIS A 394 -13.17 11.17 19.82
CA HIS A 394 -14.34 10.30 19.97
C HIS A 394 -14.33 9.11 19.02
N GLN A 395 -14.02 9.34 17.75
CA GLN A 395 -13.97 8.29 16.72
C GLN A 395 -12.88 7.25 17.01
N ASN A 396 -11.75 7.66 17.55
CA ASN A 396 -10.61 6.82 17.88
C ASN A 396 -10.73 6.13 19.26
N GLY A 397 -11.91 6.11 19.88
CA GLY A 397 -12.17 5.38 21.12
C GLY A 397 -11.70 6.07 22.39
N GLY A 398 -11.45 7.38 22.38
CA GLY A 398 -10.95 8.14 23.52
C GLY A 398 -11.84 8.08 24.77
N PHE A 399 -13.15 7.91 24.58
CA PHE A 399 -14.10 7.73 25.70
C PHE A 399 -13.88 6.37 26.40
N LEU A 400 -13.70 5.29 25.64
CA LEU A 400 -13.44 3.95 26.18
C LEU A 400 -12.13 3.90 27.00
N LEU A 401 -11.07 4.55 26.46
CA LEU A 401 -9.78 4.62 27.15
C LEU A 401 -9.85 5.44 28.45
N ARG A 402 -10.60 6.55 28.48
CA ARG A 402 -10.81 7.33 29.72
C ARG A 402 -11.63 6.55 30.76
N GLN A 403 -12.65 5.81 30.35
CA GLN A 403 -13.47 5.01 31.25
C GLN A 403 -12.65 3.85 31.89
N GLN A 404 -11.77 3.20 31.12
CA GLN A 404 -10.87 2.17 31.67
C GLN A 404 -9.81 2.75 32.62
N SER A 405 -9.26 3.93 32.31
CA SER A 405 -8.29 4.62 33.19
C SER A 405 -8.89 5.02 34.53
N SER A 406 -10.18 5.38 34.58
CA SER A 406 -10.85 5.82 35.81
C SER A 406 -11.23 4.66 36.74
N GLN A 407 -11.30 3.41 36.23
CA GLN A 407 -11.63 2.23 37.03
C GLN A 407 -10.43 1.59 37.71
N HIS A 408 -9.19 1.96 37.35
CA HIS A 408 -7.96 1.36 37.85
C HIS A 408 -6.97 2.37 38.47
N GLU A 409 -7.44 3.33 39.24
CA GLU A 409 -6.59 4.38 39.84
C GLU A 409 -5.47 3.89 40.81
N ALA A 410 -5.40 2.61 41.14
CA ALA A 410 -4.47 2.13 42.17
C ALA A 410 -3.23 1.35 41.67
N ALA A 411 -3.07 1.07 40.36
CA ALA A 411 -2.02 0.12 39.91
C ALA A 411 -1.40 0.33 38.54
N VAL A 412 -1.63 1.41 37.83
CA VAL A 412 -1.14 1.51 36.43
C VAL A 412 -0.30 2.76 36.22
N ASP A 413 0.95 2.56 35.80
CA ASP A 413 1.74 3.50 35.00
C ASP A 413 0.83 3.99 33.86
N SER A 414 0.12 5.10 34.06
CA SER A 414 -0.98 5.54 33.20
C SER A 414 -0.46 5.79 31.77
N THR A 415 -1.01 5.07 30.80
CA THR A 415 -0.75 5.30 29.37
C THR A 415 -1.00 6.79 29.06
N LYS A 416 0.06 7.51 28.71
CA LYS A 416 -0.02 8.96 28.45
C LYS A 416 -0.78 9.21 27.15
N ILE A 417 -1.77 10.13 27.17
CA ILE A 417 -2.38 10.65 25.95
C ILE A 417 -1.54 11.84 25.48
N PHE A 418 -0.90 11.70 24.33
CA PHE A 418 -0.09 12.74 23.71
C PHE A 418 -0.95 13.61 22.79
N THR A 419 -0.63 14.89 22.69
CA THR A 419 -1.22 15.77 21.68
C THR A 419 -0.54 15.58 20.32
N ALA A 420 -1.25 15.91 19.25
CA ALA A 420 -0.68 15.85 17.89
C ALA A 420 0.57 16.75 17.77
N GLU A 421 0.55 17.93 18.39
CA GLU A 421 1.66 18.90 18.37
C GLU A 421 2.91 18.39 19.12
N GLU A 422 2.73 17.65 20.23
CA GLU A 422 3.87 17.01 20.94
C GLU A 422 4.58 16.00 20.02
N LEU A 423 3.80 15.18 19.29
CA LEU A 423 4.37 14.15 18.43
C LEU A 423 4.94 14.71 17.11
N GLU A 424 4.36 15.75 16.55
CA GLU A 424 4.92 16.49 15.41
C GLU A 424 6.29 17.08 15.77
N LYS A 425 6.39 17.77 16.92
CA LYS A 425 7.68 18.30 17.41
C LYS A 425 8.69 17.19 17.71
N ALA A 426 8.26 16.10 18.35
CA ALA A 426 9.12 14.97 18.69
C ALA A 426 9.73 14.30 17.46
N THR A 427 9.01 14.28 16.32
CA THR A 427 9.42 13.66 15.08
C THR A 427 10.01 14.62 14.05
N ASP A 428 10.16 15.90 14.40
CA ASP A 428 10.55 16.95 13.47
C ASP A 428 9.62 16.98 12.25
N ASN A 429 8.32 17.12 12.52
CA ASN A 429 7.25 17.11 11.53
C ASN A 429 7.22 15.82 10.67
N TYR A 430 7.45 14.66 11.31
CA TYR A 430 7.53 13.34 10.65
C TYR A 430 8.58 13.29 9.54
N ALA A 431 9.75 13.91 9.77
CA ALA A 431 10.86 13.97 8.82
C ALA A 431 11.28 12.56 8.35
N GLU A 432 11.59 12.42 7.08
CA GLU A 432 12.02 11.14 6.49
C GLU A 432 13.27 10.56 7.14
N THR A 433 14.19 11.42 7.58
CA THR A 433 15.40 11.05 8.33
C THR A 433 15.13 10.42 9.70
N ARG A 434 13.90 10.54 10.20
CA ARG A 434 13.44 9.97 11.46
C ARG A 434 12.74 8.62 11.30
N ILE A 435 12.58 8.11 10.08
CA ILE A 435 11.92 6.85 9.82
C ILE A 435 12.79 5.70 10.32
N LEU A 436 12.20 4.86 11.18
CA LEU A 436 12.78 3.62 11.68
C LEU A 436 12.41 2.41 10.80
N GLY A 437 11.21 2.45 10.20
CA GLY A 437 10.72 1.38 9.34
C GLY A 437 9.40 1.75 8.66
N ARG A 438 9.20 1.21 7.45
CA ARG A 438 7.94 1.30 6.69
C ARG A 438 7.38 -0.10 6.52
N GLY A 439 6.12 -0.29 6.85
CA GLY A 439 5.42 -1.59 6.73
C GLY A 439 4.01 -1.45 6.15
N GLY A 440 3.33 -2.58 5.98
CA GLY A 440 1.94 -2.63 5.52
C GLY A 440 1.01 -1.79 6.40
N ASN A 441 1.18 -1.88 7.72
CA ASN A 441 0.31 -1.23 8.72
C ASN A 441 0.70 0.22 9.03
N GLY A 442 1.75 0.80 8.43
CA GLY A 442 2.14 2.19 8.70
C GLY A 442 3.64 2.44 8.64
N THR A 443 4.02 3.64 9.10
CA THR A 443 5.41 4.08 9.21
C THR A 443 5.74 4.33 10.67
N VAL A 444 6.89 3.85 11.13
CA VAL A 444 7.40 4.06 12.48
C VAL A 444 8.49 5.11 12.45
N TYR A 445 8.36 6.13 13.29
CA TYR A 445 9.30 7.25 13.40
C TYR A 445 10.03 7.24 14.74
N LYS A 446 11.30 7.65 14.73
CA LYS A 446 12.04 7.98 15.94
C LYS A 446 11.61 9.34 16.43
N GLY A 447 11.11 9.43 17.65
CA GLY A 447 10.74 10.67 18.32
C GLY A 447 11.66 10.98 19.50
N ILE A 448 11.86 12.25 19.79
CA ILE A 448 12.52 12.73 21.02
C ILE A 448 11.52 13.60 21.76
N LEU A 449 11.05 13.12 22.90
CA LEU A 449 10.10 13.83 23.74
C LEU A 449 10.76 15.03 24.45
N PRO A 450 9.98 16.01 24.95
CA PRO A 450 10.50 17.17 25.67
C PRO A 450 11.34 16.82 26.91
N ASP A 451 11.11 15.66 27.53
CA ASP A 451 11.89 15.13 28.67
C ASP A 451 13.20 14.45 28.22
N GLY A 452 13.55 14.48 26.93
CA GLY A 452 14.74 13.87 26.36
C GLY A 452 14.62 12.37 26.08
N LYS A 453 13.51 11.72 26.44
CA LYS A 453 13.28 10.30 26.15
C LYS A 453 13.12 10.07 24.65
N THR A 454 13.83 9.07 24.15
CA THR A 454 13.65 8.58 22.79
C THR A 454 12.51 7.56 22.76
N VAL A 455 11.60 7.73 21.79
CA VAL A 455 10.41 6.87 21.59
C VAL A 455 10.31 6.43 20.14
N ALA A 456 9.53 5.38 19.89
CA ALA A 456 9.11 4.96 18.56
C ALA A 456 7.63 5.32 18.38
N ILE A 457 7.30 6.05 17.30
CA ILE A 457 5.95 6.54 17.02
C ILE A 457 5.45 5.87 15.75
N LYS A 458 4.44 5.00 15.90
CA LYS A 458 3.79 4.28 14.79
C LYS A 458 2.61 5.11 14.28
N LYS A 459 2.68 5.49 13.01
CA LYS A 459 1.64 6.22 12.27
C LYS A 459 1.08 5.30 11.19
N SER A 460 -0.20 4.92 11.30
CA SER A 460 -0.88 4.10 10.29
C SER A 460 -1.05 4.87 8.98
N LYS A 461 -1.20 4.18 7.84
CA LYS A 461 -1.22 4.83 6.52
C LYS A 461 -2.59 5.41 6.14
N ILE A 462 -3.69 4.81 6.55
CA ILE A 462 -5.06 5.15 6.11
C ILE A 462 -6.02 5.02 7.28
N ALA A 463 -7.02 5.93 7.35
CA ALA A 463 -8.12 5.88 8.31
C ALA A 463 -9.25 4.95 7.83
N ASP A 464 -9.01 3.65 7.77
CA ASP A 464 -10.06 2.65 7.56
C ASP A 464 -10.58 2.14 8.93
N LYS A 465 -11.88 1.81 9.01
CA LYS A 465 -12.50 1.30 10.25
C LYS A 465 -11.77 0.07 10.81
N SER A 466 -11.30 -0.81 9.95
CA SER A 466 -10.55 -2.00 10.36
C SER A 466 -9.23 -1.68 11.05
N GLN A 467 -8.57 -0.61 10.66
CA GLN A 467 -7.31 -0.15 11.27
C GLN A 467 -7.53 0.57 12.61
N ILE A 468 -8.64 1.30 12.75
CA ILE A 468 -9.03 1.87 14.04
C ILE A 468 -9.33 0.76 15.05
N GLU A 469 -10.01 -0.31 14.63
CA GLU A 469 -10.25 -1.48 15.48
C GLU A 469 -8.95 -2.18 15.88
N GLN A 470 -8.01 -2.36 14.95
CA GLN A 470 -6.68 -2.89 15.25
C GLN A 470 -5.89 -2.00 16.22
N PHE A 471 -5.95 -0.69 16.03
CA PHE A 471 -5.34 0.27 16.94
C PHE A 471 -5.91 0.17 18.36
N ILE A 472 -7.24 0.19 18.50
CA ILE A 472 -7.91 0.05 19.80
C ILE A 472 -7.53 -1.27 20.46
N ASN A 473 -7.54 -2.35 19.69
CA ASN A 473 -7.15 -3.68 20.15
C ASN A 473 -5.70 -3.71 20.64
N GLU A 474 -4.77 -3.11 19.89
CA GLU A 474 -3.35 -3.03 20.28
C GLU A 474 -3.15 -2.24 21.57
N VAL A 475 -3.86 -1.11 21.75
CA VAL A 475 -3.83 -0.34 23.00
C VAL A 475 -4.35 -1.15 24.17
N ILE A 476 -5.53 -1.77 24.02
CA ILE A 476 -6.16 -2.55 25.10
C ILE A 476 -5.26 -3.71 25.53
N ILE A 477 -4.68 -4.43 24.58
CA ILE A 477 -3.80 -5.58 24.85
C ILE A 477 -2.53 -5.11 25.55
N LEU A 478 -1.84 -4.10 25.02
CA LEU A 478 -0.56 -3.65 25.57
C LEU A 478 -0.68 -2.95 26.94
N THR A 479 -1.83 -2.38 27.27
CA THR A 479 -2.08 -1.82 28.60
C THR A 479 -2.20 -2.89 29.69
N GLN A 480 -2.54 -4.13 29.30
CA GLN A 480 -2.69 -5.27 30.23
C GLN A 480 -1.40 -6.11 30.36
N ILE A 481 -0.41 -5.90 29.47
CA ILE A 481 0.81 -6.70 29.44
C ILE A 481 1.93 -5.99 30.21
N LYS A 482 2.54 -6.72 31.17
CA LYS A 482 3.77 -6.29 31.87
C LYS A 482 4.81 -7.41 31.78
N HIS A 483 5.61 -7.40 30.73
CA HIS A 483 6.66 -8.39 30.53
C HIS A 483 7.92 -7.75 29.93
N ARG A 484 9.11 -8.12 30.44
CA ARG A 484 10.38 -7.51 30.02
C ARG A 484 10.70 -7.71 28.52
N ASN A 485 10.26 -8.82 27.98
CA ASN A 485 10.47 -9.19 26.58
C ASN A 485 9.26 -8.87 25.67
N VAL A 486 8.39 -7.96 26.10
CA VAL A 486 7.34 -7.34 25.28
C VAL A 486 7.60 -5.84 25.20
N VAL A 487 7.40 -5.24 24.04
CA VAL A 487 7.56 -3.80 23.85
C VAL A 487 6.58 -3.02 24.71
N LYS A 488 7.07 -1.98 25.43
CA LYS A 488 6.22 -1.17 26.31
C LYS A 488 5.50 -0.08 25.52
N LEU A 489 4.17 -0.02 25.63
CA LEU A 489 3.37 1.11 25.18
C LEU A 489 3.57 2.29 26.15
N MET A 490 4.02 3.43 25.64
CA MET A 490 4.22 4.66 26.40
C MET A 490 2.99 5.57 26.37
N GLY A 491 2.20 5.47 25.30
CA GLY A 491 1.00 6.27 25.12
C GLY A 491 0.44 6.23 23.72
N CYS A 492 -0.57 7.07 23.47
CA CYS A 492 -1.18 7.21 22.15
C CYS A 492 -1.62 8.65 21.91
N CYS A 493 -1.84 9.01 20.63
CA CYS A 493 -2.50 10.25 20.22
C CYS A 493 -3.79 9.91 19.48
N LEU A 494 -4.91 10.51 19.91
CA LEU A 494 -6.25 10.24 19.38
C LEU A 494 -6.86 11.46 18.66
N GLU A 495 -6.12 12.58 18.62
CA GLU A 495 -6.59 13.85 18.07
C GLU A 495 -6.43 13.97 16.56
N THR A 496 -5.87 12.97 15.92
CA THR A 496 -5.58 12.92 14.48
C THR A 496 -6.55 11.99 13.75
N GLU A 497 -6.77 12.21 12.48
CA GLU A 497 -7.60 11.35 11.62
C GLU A 497 -7.17 9.88 11.72
N VAL A 498 -5.86 9.65 11.72
CA VAL A 498 -5.24 8.35 11.97
C VAL A 498 -4.58 8.41 13.34
N PRO A 499 -5.01 7.58 14.32
CA PRO A 499 -4.42 7.59 15.64
C PRO A 499 -2.97 7.10 15.64
N LEU A 500 -2.18 7.57 16.61
CA LEU A 500 -0.74 7.29 16.71
C LEU A 500 -0.45 6.50 17.98
N LEU A 501 0.45 5.51 17.89
CA LEU A 501 0.96 4.75 19.03
C LEU A 501 2.38 5.17 19.36
N VAL A 502 2.68 5.31 20.65
CA VAL A 502 4.00 5.69 21.15
C VAL A 502 4.56 4.58 22.01
N TYR A 503 5.67 4.01 21.57
CA TYR A 503 6.35 2.89 22.24
C TYR A 503 7.71 3.30 22.79
N GLU A 504 8.26 2.49 23.68
CA GLU A 504 9.66 2.56 24.01
C GLU A 504 10.52 2.38 22.74
N PHE A 505 11.61 3.12 22.64
CA PHE A 505 12.53 2.98 21.52
C PHE A 505 13.51 1.82 21.77
N VAL A 506 13.43 0.79 20.93
CA VAL A 506 14.34 -0.37 20.93
C VAL A 506 15.41 -0.12 19.87
N SER A 507 16.68 -0.07 20.28
CA SER A 507 17.72 0.66 19.52
C SER A 507 18.52 -0.16 18.50
N ASN A 508 18.37 -1.49 18.49
CA ASN A 508 19.21 -2.36 17.65
C ASN A 508 18.45 -3.03 16.50
N GLY A 509 17.26 -2.50 16.13
CA GLY A 509 16.49 -2.96 14.98
C GLY A 509 15.74 -4.27 15.21
N THR A 510 15.39 -4.97 14.14
CA THR A 510 14.61 -6.20 14.15
C THR A 510 15.51 -7.43 14.08
N LEU A 511 15.05 -8.56 14.60
CA LEU A 511 15.72 -9.86 14.45
C LEU A 511 15.90 -10.20 12.96
N HIS A 512 14.89 -9.88 12.12
CA HIS A 512 14.94 -10.06 10.68
C HIS A 512 16.16 -9.37 10.05
N SER A 513 16.40 -8.11 10.39
CA SER A 513 17.56 -7.37 9.85
C SER A 513 18.91 -7.93 10.33
N HIS A 514 18.94 -8.60 11.49
CA HIS A 514 20.15 -9.26 11.98
C HIS A 514 20.42 -10.62 11.33
N ILE A 515 19.40 -11.30 10.84
CA ILE A 515 19.55 -12.60 10.18
C ILE A 515 19.79 -12.42 8.68
N HIS A 516 19.06 -11.49 8.00
CA HIS A 516 18.95 -11.46 6.52
C HIS A 516 19.59 -10.26 5.83
N ASP A 517 20.14 -9.26 6.55
CA ASP A 517 20.75 -8.08 5.93
C ASP A 517 22.18 -8.36 5.46
N GLU A 518 22.40 -8.44 4.15
CA GLU A 518 23.67 -8.75 3.50
C GLU A 518 24.81 -7.75 3.83
N ASN A 519 24.50 -6.50 4.12
CA ASN A 519 25.50 -5.48 4.43
C ASN A 519 26.17 -5.64 5.82
N ARG A 520 25.71 -6.59 6.64
CA ARG A 520 26.24 -6.84 8.00
C ARG A 520 27.25 -8.01 8.11
N PHE A 521 27.66 -8.60 6.98
CA PHE A 521 28.61 -9.74 6.97
C PHE A 521 29.95 -9.50 7.67
N ASN A 522 30.29 -8.26 8.03
CA ASN A 522 31.66 -7.93 8.48
C ASN A 522 31.91 -7.78 9.97
N ASN A 523 30.98 -7.94 10.93
CA ASN A 523 31.34 -8.07 12.36
C ASN A 523 30.18 -8.20 13.37
N ASN A 524 28.89 -8.19 12.96
CA ASN A 524 27.76 -8.15 13.91
C ASN A 524 26.72 -9.27 13.72
N SER A 525 27.10 -10.42 13.17
CA SER A 525 26.15 -11.54 13.10
C SER A 525 25.96 -12.16 14.50
N LEU A 526 24.71 -12.54 14.84
CA LEU A 526 24.36 -13.12 16.14
C LEU A 526 25.15 -14.41 16.42
N SER A 527 25.76 -14.52 17.60
CA SER A 527 26.41 -15.72 18.08
C SER A 527 25.39 -16.84 18.33
N TRP A 528 25.85 -18.08 18.44
CA TRP A 528 24.99 -19.22 18.85
C TRP A 528 24.29 -18.94 20.19
N GLU A 529 24.98 -18.40 21.15
CA GLU A 529 24.43 -18.05 22.47
C GLU A 529 23.38 -16.97 22.37
N ASP A 530 23.60 -15.91 21.57
CA ASP A 530 22.61 -14.86 21.32
C ASP A 530 21.35 -15.41 20.65
N ARG A 531 21.51 -16.29 19.64
CA ARG A 531 20.38 -16.91 18.93
C ARG A 531 19.51 -17.73 19.88
N MET A 532 20.14 -18.54 20.75
CA MET A 532 19.40 -19.35 21.74
C MET A 532 18.76 -18.50 22.83
N ARG A 533 19.45 -17.45 23.28
CA ARG A 533 18.89 -16.49 24.24
C ARG A 533 17.69 -15.75 23.67
N ILE A 534 17.78 -15.22 22.43
CA ILE A 534 16.69 -14.55 21.73
C ILE A 534 15.50 -15.51 21.56
N ALA A 535 15.75 -16.78 21.19
CA ALA A 535 14.71 -17.79 21.09
C ALA A 535 14.03 -18.02 22.46
N THR A 536 14.80 -18.16 23.54
CA THR A 536 14.29 -18.38 24.91
C THR A 536 13.46 -17.18 25.40
N GLU A 537 13.96 -15.96 25.19
CA GLU A 537 13.28 -14.72 25.59
C GLU A 537 11.97 -14.51 24.81
N THR A 538 11.98 -14.79 23.51
CA THR A 538 10.78 -14.73 22.67
C THR A 538 9.76 -15.78 23.08
N ALA A 539 10.18 -17.02 23.27
CA ALA A 539 9.33 -18.10 23.76
C ALA A 539 8.74 -17.77 25.14
N GLY A 540 9.54 -17.16 26.03
CA GLY A 540 9.10 -16.69 27.34
C GLY A 540 8.01 -15.64 27.29
N ALA A 541 8.15 -14.67 26.37
CA ALA A 541 7.11 -13.67 26.10
C ALA A 541 5.80 -14.32 25.63
N LEU A 542 5.87 -15.23 24.66
CA LEU A 542 4.68 -15.95 24.17
C LEU A 542 4.05 -16.84 25.24
N ALA A 543 4.85 -17.56 26.05
CA ALA A 543 4.34 -18.35 27.13
C ALA A 543 3.61 -17.52 28.20
N TYR A 544 4.10 -16.31 28.48
CA TYR A 544 3.43 -15.34 29.32
C TYR A 544 2.09 -14.90 28.71
N LEU A 545 2.03 -14.56 27.45
CA LEU A 545 0.80 -14.16 26.76
C LEU A 545 -0.26 -15.25 26.79
N HIS A 546 0.12 -16.50 26.56
CA HIS A 546 -0.81 -17.63 26.50
C HIS A 546 -1.38 -18.05 27.85
N SER A 547 -0.69 -17.79 28.97
CA SER A 547 -1.06 -18.44 30.21
C SER A 547 -0.86 -17.64 31.48
N ALA A 548 -0.06 -16.59 31.49
CA ALA A 548 0.23 -15.77 32.65
C ALA A 548 -0.37 -14.36 32.58
N ALA A 549 -0.86 -13.92 31.43
CA ALA A 549 -1.67 -12.72 31.28
C ALA A 549 -3.03 -12.92 31.96
N SER A 550 -3.68 -11.83 32.38
CA SER A 550 -4.99 -11.87 33.07
C SER A 550 -6.08 -12.55 32.23
N VAL A 551 -6.00 -12.38 30.93
CA VAL A 551 -6.78 -13.09 29.90
C VAL A 551 -5.79 -13.62 28.88
N PRO A 552 -5.87 -14.90 28.44
CA PRO A 552 -4.97 -15.45 27.44
C PRO A 552 -5.01 -14.65 26.12
N ILE A 553 -3.83 -14.37 25.57
CA ILE A 553 -3.64 -13.56 24.37
C ILE A 553 -2.88 -14.39 23.34
N ILE A 554 -3.41 -14.50 22.12
CA ILE A 554 -2.69 -15.04 20.96
C ILE A 554 -2.13 -13.86 20.17
N HIS A 555 -0.83 -13.90 19.86
CA HIS A 555 -0.15 -12.83 19.11
C HIS A 555 -0.56 -12.78 17.66
N ARG A 556 -0.67 -13.95 16.99
CA ARG A 556 -1.18 -14.14 15.61
C ARG A 556 -0.26 -13.69 14.49
N ASP A 557 0.75 -12.85 14.75
CA ASP A 557 1.73 -12.42 13.74
C ASP A 557 3.17 -12.51 14.29
N VAL A 558 3.54 -13.67 14.84
CA VAL A 558 4.90 -13.95 15.30
C VAL A 558 5.82 -14.14 14.10
N LYS A 559 6.83 -13.26 13.98
CA LYS A 559 7.83 -13.28 12.88
C LYS A 559 9.10 -12.54 13.32
N SER A 560 10.22 -12.81 12.66
CA SER A 560 11.50 -12.17 12.97
C SER A 560 11.47 -10.63 12.83
N ALA A 561 10.64 -10.08 11.94
CA ALA A 561 10.43 -8.63 11.79
C ALA A 561 9.69 -7.98 12.97
N ASN A 562 8.90 -8.75 13.74
CA ASN A 562 8.18 -8.28 14.93
C ASN A 562 8.92 -8.58 16.24
N ILE A 563 10.15 -9.07 16.17
CA ILE A 563 11.06 -9.25 17.33
C ILE A 563 12.12 -8.17 17.23
N LEU A 564 12.08 -7.22 18.15
CA LEU A 564 13.04 -6.12 18.24
C LEU A 564 14.18 -6.50 19.18
N LEU A 565 15.39 -6.01 18.92
CA LEU A 565 16.56 -6.24 19.74
C LEU A 565 17.04 -4.93 20.38
N ASP A 566 17.36 -4.98 21.68
CA ASP A 566 18.00 -3.87 22.37
C ASP A 566 19.53 -3.89 22.15
N ARG A 567 20.26 -2.93 22.74
CA ARG A 567 21.73 -2.85 22.65
C ARG A 567 22.47 -4.08 23.16
N LYS A 568 21.84 -4.89 24.01
CA LYS A 568 22.40 -6.12 24.56
C LYS A 568 21.87 -7.36 23.82
N CYS A 569 21.22 -7.15 22.66
CA CYS A 569 20.50 -8.18 21.90
C CYS A 569 19.43 -8.89 22.75
N THR A 570 18.79 -8.18 23.70
CA THR A 570 17.62 -8.71 24.42
C THR A 570 16.40 -8.61 23.52
N ALA A 571 15.64 -9.69 23.38
CA ALA A 571 14.46 -9.73 22.51
C ALA A 571 13.25 -9.03 23.15
N LYS A 572 12.52 -8.28 22.31
CA LYS A 572 11.23 -7.67 22.65
C LYS A 572 10.22 -7.92 21.54
N VAL A 573 9.16 -8.66 21.88
CA VAL A 573 8.05 -8.93 20.95
C VAL A 573 7.21 -7.67 20.78
N ALA A 574 6.87 -7.33 19.52
CA ALA A 574 6.20 -6.10 19.13
C ALA A 574 5.08 -6.38 18.11
N ASP A 575 4.25 -5.37 17.82
CA ASP A 575 3.15 -5.35 16.83
C ASP A 575 1.97 -6.26 17.20
N PHE A 576 1.17 -5.82 18.17
CA PHE A 576 -0.01 -6.52 18.70
C PHE A 576 -1.31 -6.20 17.97
N GLY A 577 -1.26 -5.50 16.82
CA GLY A 577 -2.46 -5.07 16.07
C GLY A 577 -3.35 -6.22 15.62
N ALA A 578 -2.75 -7.38 15.30
CA ALA A 578 -3.48 -8.59 14.89
C ALA A 578 -3.90 -9.49 16.07
N SER A 579 -3.39 -9.25 17.29
CA SER A 579 -3.56 -10.13 18.45
C SER A 579 -5.01 -10.24 18.91
N LYS A 580 -5.34 -11.33 19.57
CA LYS A 580 -6.71 -11.60 20.07
C LYS A 580 -6.70 -12.14 21.49
N PHE A 581 -7.66 -11.69 22.30
CA PHE A 581 -8.00 -12.32 23.57
C PHE A 581 -8.76 -13.63 23.32
N ILE A 582 -8.45 -14.64 24.11
CA ILE A 582 -9.26 -15.88 24.15
C ILE A 582 -10.19 -15.78 25.37
N PRO A 583 -11.52 -15.88 25.19
CA PRO A 583 -12.44 -16.00 26.32
C PRO A 583 -12.06 -17.21 27.22
N MET A 584 -12.19 -17.07 28.55
CA MET A 584 -11.76 -18.09 29.50
C MET A 584 -12.48 -19.43 29.36
N ASP A 585 -13.65 -19.44 28.72
CA ASP A 585 -14.49 -20.61 28.45
C ASP A 585 -14.19 -21.31 27.13
N GLN A 586 -13.24 -20.74 26.33
CA GLN A 586 -12.91 -21.22 24.98
C GLN A 586 -11.42 -21.53 24.86
N SER A 587 -11.08 -22.58 24.14
CA SER A 587 -9.69 -22.91 23.76
C SER A 587 -9.31 -22.44 22.37
N GLN A 588 -10.29 -21.96 21.57
CA GLN A 588 -10.12 -21.54 20.19
C GLN A 588 -11.13 -20.46 19.82
N ILE A 589 -10.77 -19.65 18.82
CA ILE A 589 -11.62 -18.58 18.27
C ILE A 589 -11.72 -18.75 16.75
N THR A 590 -12.94 -18.80 16.23
CA THR A 590 -13.16 -18.70 14.77
C THR A 590 -13.01 -17.25 14.34
N THR A 591 -12.07 -16.97 13.47
CA THR A 591 -11.78 -15.59 13.04
C THR A 591 -11.22 -15.58 11.61
N LEU A 592 -11.38 -14.44 10.93
CA LEU A 592 -10.74 -14.20 9.64
C LEU A 592 -9.24 -14.52 9.75
N VAL A 593 -8.72 -15.29 8.79
CA VAL A 593 -7.29 -15.66 8.77
C VAL A 593 -6.45 -14.42 8.53
N GLN A 594 -5.55 -14.13 9.44
CA GLN A 594 -4.56 -13.04 9.36
C GLN A 594 -3.21 -13.56 9.84
N GLY A 595 -2.13 -12.97 9.35
CA GLY A 595 -0.76 -13.33 9.67
C GLY A 595 0.14 -13.11 8.46
N THR A 596 1.43 -13.38 8.62
CA THR A 596 2.43 -13.19 7.58
C THR A 596 2.71 -14.51 6.86
N PHE A 597 2.65 -14.50 5.53
CA PHE A 597 2.97 -15.67 4.71
C PHE A 597 4.39 -16.19 5.02
N GLY A 598 4.53 -17.51 5.09
CA GLY A 598 5.77 -18.17 5.53
C GLY A 598 5.80 -18.50 7.03
N TYR A 599 5.07 -17.76 7.88
CA TYR A 599 4.92 -18.02 9.32
C TYR A 599 3.53 -18.52 9.70
N LEU A 600 2.57 -18.39 8.78
CA LEU A 600 1.17 -18.71 9.03
C LEU A 600 0.98 -20.21 9.27
N ASP A 601 0.32 -20.53 10.36
CA ASP A 601 -0.04 -21.90 10.74
C ASP A 601 -0.97 -22.54 9.70
N PRO A 602 -0.59 -23.68 9.08
CA PRO A 602 -1.41 -24.36 8.09
C PRO A 602 -2.78 -24.79 8.61
N GLU A 603 -2.87 -25.23 9.87
CA GLU A 603 -4.14 -25.63 10.49
C GLU A 603 -5.07 -24.44 10.70
N TYR A 604 -4.56 -23.34 11.24
CA TYR A 604 -5.32 -22.08 11.36
C TYR A 604 -5.76 -21.58 9.98
N PHE A 605 -4.88 -21.67 9.00
CA PHE A 605 -5.18 -21.26 7.63
C PHE A 605 -6.32 -22.07 7.01
N GLN A 606 -6.35 -23.40 7.26
CA GLN A 606 -7.36 -24.31 6.71
C GLN A 606 -8.70 -24.24 7.45
N THR A 607 -8.65 -24.11 8.78
CA THR A 607 -9.83 -24.25 9.65
C THR A 607 -10.44 -22.92 10.06
N SER A 608 -9.71 -21.80 9.90
CA SER A 608 -10.04 -20.49 10.47
C SER A 608 -10.16 -20.48 12.00
N GLN A 609 -9.69 -21.55 12.66
CA GLN A 609 -9.71 -21.68 14.12
C GLN A 609 -8.36 -21.27 14.69
N LEU A 610 -8.32 -20.12 15.34
CA LEU A 610 -7.14 -19.58 15.99
C LEU A 610 -6.97 -20.17 17.39
N THR A 611 -5.78 -20.71 17.68
CA THR A 611 -5.41 -21.27 18.99
C THR A 611 -4.03 -20.78 19.42
N GLU A 612 -3.63 -20.99 20.69
CA GLU A 612 -2.26 -20.76 21.16
C GLU A 612 -1.21 -21.50 20.31
N LYS A 613 -1.61 -22.62 19.71
CA LYS A 613 -0.73 -23.47 18.89
C LYS A 613 -0.35 -22.86 17.56
N SER A 614 -1.13 -21.86 17.09
CA SER A 614 -0.79 -21.09 15.90
C SER A 614 0.47 -20.23 16.12
N ASP A 615 0.60 -19.60 17.30
CA ASP A 615 1.83 -18.87 17.68
C ASP A 615 3.03 -19.83 17.83
N VAL A 616 2.80 -21.05 18.32
CA VAL A 616 3.85 -22.08 18.44
C VAL A 616 4.41 -22.45 17.09
N TYR A 617 3.55 -22.61 16.06
CA TYR A 617 4.00 -22.87 14.69
C TYR A 617 4.84 -21.70 14.16
N SER A 618 4.33 -20.49 14.28
CA SER A 618 5.03 -19.28 13.81
C SER A 618 6.38 -19.10 14.53
N PHE A 619 6.44 -19.35 15.84
CA PHE A 619 7.69 -19.40 16.60
C PHE A 619 8.63 -20.51 16.10
N GLY A 620 8.10 -21.67 15.73
CA GLY A 620 8.86 -22.74 15.12
C GLY A 620 9.58 -22.30 13.85
N VAL A 621 8.92 -21.48 12.99
CA VAL A 621 9.55 -20.90 11.81
C VAL A 621 10.67 -19.91 12.20
N VAL A 622 10.45 -19.05 13.20
CA VAL A 622 11.49 -18.11 13.71
C VAL A 622 12.70 -18.91 14.26
N LEU A 623 12.47 -20.02 14.93
CA LEU A 623 13.56 -20.87 15.44
C LEU A 623 14.36 -21.48 14.27
N VAL A 624 13.69 -21.86 13.18
CA VAL A 624 14.37 -22.34 11.97
C VAL A 624 15.16 -21.21 11.30
N GLU A 625 14.65 -19.98 11.21
CA GLU A 625 15.42 -18.82 10.73
C GLU A 625 16.70 -18.63 11.56
N LEU A 626 16.60 -18.72 12.89
CA LEU A 626 17.76 -18.63 13.80
C LEU A 626 18.79 -19.74 13.58
N LEU A 627 18.36 -20.92 13.19
CA LEU A 627 19.24 -22.07 12.92
C LEU A 627 19.89 -22.02 11.54
N THR A 628 19.14 -21.58 10.54
CA THR A 628 19.56 -21.70 9.12
C THR A 628 20.04 -20.41 8.50
N GLY A 629 19.57 -19.25 9.01
CA GLY A 629 19.79 -17.95 8.35
C GLY A 629 18.95 -17.77 7.07
N GLU A 630 18.08 -18.72 6.74
CA GLU A 630 17.29 -18.75 5.51
C GLU A 630 15.98 -17.98 5.62
N LEU A 631 15.55 -17.34 4.52
CA LEU A 631 14.28 -16.64 4.45
C LEU A 631 13.09 -17.61 4.61
N PRO A 632 12.00 -17.19 5.30
CA PRO A 632 10.79 -18.01 5.52
C PRO A 632 10.13 -18.47 4.23
N VAL A 633 10.27 -17.70 3.16
CA VAL A 633 9.83 -18.02 1.80
C VAL A 633 10.96 -17.67 0.84
N SER A 634 11.35 -18.61 0.01
CA SER A 634 12.32 -18.37 -1.06
C SER A 634 11.85 -19.04 -2.36
N PHE A 635 11.85 -18.26 -3.44
CA PHE A 635 11.48 -18.73 -4.77
C PHE A 635 12.65 -19.39 -5.50
N GLU A 636 13.85 -19.32 -4.96
CA GLU A 636 15.03 -20.04 -5.46
C GLU A 636 14.98 -21.54 -5.11
N ARG A 637 14.21 -21.88 -4.07
CA ARG A 637 13.97 -23.28 -3.69
C ARG A 637 12.94 -23.93 -4.62
N SER A 638 12.95 -25.26 -4.66
CA SER A 638 11.96 -26.03 -5.41
C SER A 638 10.53 -25.70 -4.96
N GLU A 639 9.54 -25.93 -5.80
CA GLU A 639 8.15 -25.57 -5.51
C GLU A 639 7.62 -26.15 -4.20
N THR A 640 7.99 -27.37 -3.88
CA THR A 640 7.62 -28.08 -2.65
C THR A 640 8.40 -27.59 -1.41
N GLU A 641 9.53 -26.92 -1.61
CA GLU A 641 10.45 -26.43 -0.57
C GLU A 641 10.48 -24.91 -0.45
N ARG A 642 9.60 -24.18 -1.14
CA ARG A 642 9.53 -22.70 -1.08
C ARG A 642 9.37 -22.18 0.33
N ASN A 643 8.56 -22.84 1.16
CA ASN A 643 8.40 -22.54 2.56
C ASN A 643 9.56 -23.12 3.38
N LEU A 644 10.18 -22.31 4.22
CA LEU A 644 11.28 -22.72 5.08
C LEU A 644 10.90 -23.88 6.01
N SER A 645 9.68 -23.90 6.53
CA SER A 645 9.16 -24.98 7.35
C SER A 645 9.19 -26.34 6.61
N SER A 646 8.70 -26.37 5.36
CA SER A 646 8.70 -27.58 4.52
C SER A 646 10.11 -28.00 4.17
N TYR A 647 10.97 -27.07 3.75
CA TYR A 647 12.38 -27.29 3.43
C TYR A 647 13.14 -27.86 4.62
N PHE A 648 12.95 -27.30 5.81
CA PHE A 648 13.62 -27.73 7.03
C PHE A 648 13.18 -29.13 7.45
N VAL A 649 11.87 -29.41 7.47
CA VAL A 649 11.34 -30.74 7.82
C VAL A 649 11.79 -31.81 6.84
N ALA A 650 11.82 -31.52 5.52
CA ALA A 650 12.33 -32.42 4.50
C ALA A 650 13.82 -32.69 4.71
N SER A 651 14.61 -31.66 4.99
CA SER A 651 16.06 -31.80 5.21
C SER A 651 16.39 -32.63 6.48
N LEU A 652 15.58 -32.51 7.53
CA LEU A 652 15.70 -33.37 8.72
C LEU A 652 15.39 -34.84 8.39
N ARG A 653 14.31 -35.10 7.65
CA ARG A 653 13.91 -36.46 7.23
C ARG A 653 15.00 -37.12 6.41
N GLU A 654 15.66 -36.37 5.51
CA GLU A 654 16.74 -36.83 4.66
C GLU A 654 18.12 -36.81 5.35
N LYS A 655 18.18 -36.56 6.65
CA LYS A 655 19.41 -36.46 7.43
C LYS A 655 20.40 -35.40 6.91
N ARG A 656 19.89 -34.35 6.23
CA ARG A 656 20.67 -33.25 5.64
C ARG A 656 20.76 -31.98 6.54
N LEU A 657 20.38 -32.08 7.83
CA LEU A 657 20.32 -30.93 8.74
C LEU A 657 21.58 -30.05 8.65
N PHE A 658 22.76 -30.62 8.80
CA PHE A 658 24.03 -29.87 8.83
C PHE A 658 24.39 -29.18 7.50
N ARG A 659 23.67 -29.46 6.39
CA ARG A 659 23.87 -28.77 5.11
C ARG A 659 23.11 -27.47 5.00
N ILE A 660 22.05 -27.29 5.80
CA ILE A 660 21.16 -26.15 5.75
C ILE A 660 21.36 -25.17 6.91
N LEU A 661 22.23 -25.51 7.87
CA LEU A 661 22.51 -24.66 9.02
C LEU A 661 23.41 -23.47 8.63
N ASP A 662 23.15 -22.32 9.29
CA ASP A 662 24.00 -21.16 9.22
C ASP A 662 25.46 -21.48 9.58
N GLY A 663 26.42 -20.90 8.85
CA GLY A 663 27.84 -21.19 9.03
C GLY A 663 28.37 -20.88 10.44
N ARG A 664 27.76 -19.93 11.14
CA ARG A 664 28.13 -19.58 12.53
C ARG A 664 27.52 -20.56 13.52
N VAL A 665 26.29 -21.02 13.29
CA VAL A 665 25.67 -22.08 14.09
C VAL A 665 26.50 -23.36 13.99
N LEU A 666 27.01 -23.69 12.81
CA LEU A 666 27.88 -24.84 12.60
C LEU A 666 29.22 -24.76 13.35
N ARG A 667 29.79 -23.56 13.48
CA ARG A 667 31.11 -23.35 14.12
C ARG A 667 31.01 -23.24 15.64
N GLU A 668 29.98 -22.57 16.17
CA GLU A 668 29.88 -22.21 17.58
C GLU A 668 28.97 -23.17 18.35
N GLY A 669 27.94 -23.74 17.69
CA GLY A 669 26.98 -24.61 18.34
C GLY A 669 27.52 -26.00 18.63
N LYS A 670 27.34 -26.48 19.88
CA LYS A 670 27.61 -27.88 20.19
C LYS A 670 26.63 -28.78 19.44
N ARG A 671 27.13 -29.84 18.81
CA ARG A 671 26.35 -30.72 17.92
C ARG A 671 25.03 -31.20 18.59
N GLU A 672 25.10 -31.60 19.85
CA GLU A 672 23.96 -32.10 20.63
C GLU A 672 22.93 -31.00 20.88
N GLN A 673 23.37 -29.76 21.15
CA GLN A 673 22.49 -28.61 21.33
C GLN A 673 21.79 -28.22 20.04
N VAL A 674 22.53 -28.20 18.93
CA VAL A 674 21.98 -27.88 17.60
C VAL A 674 20.94 -28.91 17.18
N ILE A 675 21.21 -30.20 17.37
CA ILE A 675 20.24 -31.28 17.09
C ILE A 675 19.00 -31.15 17.95
N ALA A 676 19.16 -30.86 19.24
CA ALA A 676 18.03 -30.72 20.16
C ALA A 676 17.17 -29.50 19.84
N ALA A 677 17.79 -28.36 19.45
CA ALA A 677 17.07 -27.17 18.99
C ALA A 677 16.34 -27.43 17.66
N ALA A 678 16.96 -28.16 16.73
CA ALA A 678 16.34 -28.53 15.47
C ALA A 678 15.13 -29.46 15.68
N GLU A 679 15.24 -30.40 16.61
CA GLU A 679 14.13 -31.32 16.96
C GLU A 679 13.00 -30.58 17.67
N LEU A 680 13.29 -29.61 18.52
CA LEU A 680 12.29 -28.72 19.11
C LEU A 680 11.56 -27.90 18.02
N ALA A 681 12.29 -27.32 17.07
CA ALA A 681 11.70 -26.63 15.94
C ALA A 681 10.76 -27.56 15.13
N ARG A 682 11.20 -28.79 14.85
CA ARG A 682 10.38 -29.78 14.15
C ARG A 682 9.07 -30.08 14.90
N ARG A 683 9.09 -30.19 16.21
CA ARG A 683 7.88 -30.41 17.02
C ARG A 683 6.94 -29.19 16.97
N CYS A 684 7.48 -27.99 16.98
CA CYS A 684 6.68 -26.78 16.82
C CYS A 684 6.01 -26.69 15.43
N LEU A 685 6.63 -27.26 14.39
CA LEU A 685 6.17 -27.23 13.00
C LEU A 685 5.26 -28.41 12.62
N LYS A 686 4.76 -29.20 13.57
CA LYS A 686 3.75 -30.24 13.30
C LYS A 686 2.52 -29.62 12.66
N LEU A 687 1.87 -30.34 11.70
CA LEU A 687 0.71 -29.85 10.98
C LEU A 687 -0.50 -29.68 11.90
N LYS A 688 -0.73 -30.64 12.80
CA LYS A 688 -1.81 -30.58 13.79
C LYS A 688 -1.35 -29.85 15.05
N GLY A 689 -2.13 -28.89 15.51
CA GLY A 689 -1.84 -28.11 16.71
C GLY A 689 -1.76 -28.96 17.99
N GLU A 690 -2.59 -29.98 18.09
CA GLU A 690 -2.57 -30.93 19.22
C GLU A 690 -1.22 -31.63 19.43
N ASP A 691 -0.49 -31.88 18.34
CA ASP A 691 0.82 -32.53 18.35
C ASP A 691 1.97 -31.57 18.67
N ARG A 692 1.71 -30.26 18.73
CA ARG A 692 2.71 -29.24 19.06
C ARG A 692 2.86 -29.06 20.55
N PRO A 693 4.07 -28.76 21.07
CA PRO A 693 4.26 -28.43 22.47
C PRO A 693 3.50 -27.12 22.82
N ARG A 694 3.28 -26.87 24.11
CA ARG A 694 2.90 -25.55 24.60
C ARG A 694 4.12 -24.65 24.73
N MET A 695 3.96 -23.33 24.64
CA MET A 695 5.10 -22.41 24.73
C MET A 695 5.88 -22.53 26.06
N ARG A 696 5.23 -22.92 27.18
CA ARG A 696 5.92 -23.21 28.44
C ARG A 696 6.89 -24.39 28.36
N GLU A 697 6.52 -25.43 27.60
CA GLU A 697 7.38 -26.60 27.35
C GLU A 697 8.55 -26.22 26.48
N VAL A 698 8.29 -25.38 25.45
CA VAL A 698 9.33 -24.82 24.56
C VAL A 698 10.36 -24.01 25.35
N VAL A 699 9.92 -23.14 26.29
CA VAL A 699 10.81 -22.35 27.15
C VAL A 699 11.69 -23.27 27.97
N SER A 700 11.09 -24.23 28.70
CA SER A 700 11.84 -25.15 29.56
C SER A 700 12.91 -25.93 28.81
N GLU A 701 12.64 -26.30 27.57
CA GLU A 701 13.58 -27.02 26.73
C GLU A 701 14.72 -26.13 26.23
N LEU A 702 14.41 -24.89 25.79
CA LEU A 702 15.43 -23.91 25.40
C LEU A 702 16.34 -23.52 26.58
N GLU A 703 15.77 -23.31 27.77
CA GLU A 703 16.55 -23.04 29.00
C GLU A 703 17.49 -24.21 29.35
N ARG A 704 17.05 -25.44 29.19
CA ARG A 704 17.91 -26.62 29.42
C ARG A 704 19.06 -26.67 28.41
N LEU A 705 18.85 -26.25 27.16
CA LEU A 705 19.90 -26.18 26.14
C LEU A 705 20.94 -25.10 26.44
N THR A 706 20.51 -23.97 27.02
CA THR A 706 21.42 -22.88 27.43
C THR A 706 22.18 -23.19 28.71
N MET A 707 21.56 -23.79 29.73
CA MET A 707 22.20 -24.13 31.03
C MET A 707 23.26 -25.23 30.88
N LYS A 708 23.15 -26.17 29.94
CA LYS A 708 24.20 -27.17 29.70
C LYS A 708 25.52 -26.57 29.17
N SER A 709 25.57 -25.29 28.86
CA SER A 709 26.82 -24.59 28.47
C SER A 709 27.67 -24.21 29.73
N GLU A 710 27.09 -24.11 30.94
CA GLU A 710 27.76 -23.72 32.19
C GLU A 710 28.11 -24.90 33.10
N GLY A 711 28.58 -26.01 32.53
CA GLY A 711 29.28 -27.08 33.26
C GLY A 711 28.66 -27.58 34.57
N VAL A 712 27.55 -28.31 34.52
CA VAL A 712 27.12 -29.22 35.58
C VAL A 712 26.96 -30.63 34.99
N ASN A 713 27.87 -31.53 35.39
CA ASN A 713 27.76 -32.97 35.14
C ASN A 713 26.58 -33.51 35.98
N VAL A 714 25.46 -33.79 35.32
CA VAL A 714 24.44 -34.66 35.86
C VAL A 714 24.40 -35.92 35.01
N SER A 715 24.90 -37.00 35.59
CA SER A 715 24.87 -38.35 35.03
C SER A 715 23.43 -38.88 35.01
N ASP A 716 23.17 -39.65 33.97
CA ASP A 716 22.11 -40.64 33.81
C ASP A 716 20.65 -40.18 33.76
N THR A 717 20.18 -40.01 32.55
CA THR A 717 18.93 -40.65 32.11
C THR A 717 19.01 -40.89 30.59
N GLN A 718 18.96 -42.12 30.16
CA GLN A 718 18.97 -42.55 28.77
C GLN A 718 17.77 -41.93 28.00
N PRO A 719 17.95 -41.42 26.79
CA PRO A 719 16.82 -41.12 25.95
C PRO A 719 16.39 -42.42 25.25
N LEU A 720 15.17 -42.80 25.50
CA LEU A 720 14.45 -43.79 24.69
C LEU A 720 14.28 -43.21 23.27
N LEU A 721 15.10 -43.72 22.37
CA LEU A 721 14.93 -43.57 20.91
C LEU A 721 13.90 -44.63 20.49
N GLU A 722 12.62 -44.37 20.63
CA GLU A 722 11.61 -45.06 19.81
C GLU A 722 11.58 -44.45 18.44
N VAL A 723 11.92 -45.26 17.46
CA VAL A 723 11.79 -44.99 16.03
C VAL A 723 10.31 -45.17 15.68
N GLU A 724 9.51 -44.11 15.85
CA GLU A 724 8.16 -44.07 15.30
C GLU A 724 8.21 -43.99 13.78
N GLN A 725 7.43 -44.85 13.14
CA GLN A 725 7.26 -44.96 11.70
C GLN A 725 6.66 -43.66 11.13
N TYR A 726 7.43 -43.01 10.29
CA TYR A 726 7.14 -41.71 9.66
C TYR A 726 6.15 -41.83 8.47
N SER A 727 4.90 -42.20 8.68
CA SER A 727 3.94 -42.27 7.57
C SER A 727 2.99 -41.08 7.40
N ASP A 728 2.93 -40.14 8.35
CA ASP A 728 1.77 -39.21 8.41
C ASP A 728 2.08 -37.70 8.21
N LEU A 729 3.21 -37.33 7.62
CA LEU A 729 3.59 -35.92 7.64
C LEU A 729 3.27 -35.08 6.39
N TYR A 730 2.98 -35.66 5.24
CA TYR A 730 2.43 -34.98 4.04
C TYR A 730 1.86 -36.01 3.07
N PRO A 731 0.59 -35.93 2.63
CA PRO A 731 0.14 -36.71 1.48
C PRO A 731 0.77 -36.09 0.22
N ILE A 732 1.76 -36.76 -0.32
CA ILE A 732 2.25 -36.46 -1.67
C ILE A 732 1.20 -36.99 -2.65
N HIS A 733 0.37 -36.13 -3.20
CA HIS A 733 -0.29 -36.41 -4.46
C HIS A 733 0.77 -36.36 -5.57
N THR A 734 1.39 -37.49 -5.83
CA THR A 734 2.04 -37.78 -7.11
C THR A 734 0.94 -37.96 -8.16
N SER A 735 0.55 -36.90 -8.83
CA SER A 735 -0.01 -37.00 -10.17
C SER A 735 1.15 -36.92 -11.16
N SER A 736 1.71 -38.08 -11.48
CA SER A 736 2.43 -38.29 -12.73
C SER A 736 1.45 -38.16 -13.89
N THR A 737 1.96 -37.61 -14.97
CA THR A 737 1.52 -37.60 -16.36
C THR A 737 0.75 -36.39 -16.88
N PHE A 738 1.47 -35.79 -17.82
CA PHE A 738 1.21 -34.87 -18.94
C PHE A 738 1.27 -33.41 -18.66
#